data_a6ee56c23b3e52277d2c0374f3f37d5f
#
_entry.id   a6ee56c23b3e52277d2c0374f3f37d5f
#
_cell.length_a   1.000
_cell.length_b   1.000
_cell.length_c   1.000
_cell.angle_alpha   90.00
_cell.angle_beta   90.00
_cell.angle_gamma   90.00
#
_symmetry.space_group_name_H-M   'P 1'
#
loop_
_entity.id
_entity.type
_entity.pdbx_description
1 polymer ?
#
loop_
_entity_poly.entity_id
_entity_poly.type
_entity_poly.pdbx_seq_one_letter_code
_entity_poly.pdbx_strand_id
1 'polypeptide(L)'
;MKQMPADIIDLVLIGGGHAQIAVLKSFGMRPLDRVRLTLVTDVLMAPYSGMLPGHVEGHHSMEDMHIDLLKLARFAGARLIKRSVTDIDFINQNIVLEGGLNLHYDVLSLNSGAVPDAESIQGTDAYGITVKPISHFLEKMPILSELSGDIAVIGGGAAGCELAISLTRHYQLADKPFACHLFSRSKRLLPTAPESASKIMARALLDNDIALHLGASVQRLTRDGVIGEKGDTIPARHIFVVTAARPADWVKGLAIAHCEDGYIQVRPTLQLMEYDNVFAAGDIASICGEKREKAGVFAVRAGPYLADNLRRFIQASPLKSFRPQSRYLALIGLGGKQALAIRGRFVAKGALWWHLKNWIDKRFIEKFTQIPEMKIPAAPLPALARTLDETIETDGFECSGCGAKAGADILSEALAAACQMARGKGADPRYLPPSGITLDHGTIHLPRNMPQKASLSQSVDFLSQHISDAYLFGRIAALHALSDIFVAGNKPLAAQALVTVQRTRPKMQKSDLTLMLCGAIEELAAHETSLTGGHTTVASEAMLGFSVTAIANEDGSCPPLPEGEEIALILTKPIGIGVILAAEMRGLCPAASYEAAIEVMLTSNAGAADIILSHAPFAQMTDVTGFGLARHAMNLMQRTGFSGMMLSLDRIPLISGAAALSARGISSSLYPHNAGNIALNGASMLGDGGRPIIDLLFDPQTSGGVLAALPRQKAEEICRKLHKAGYKQAAIIGHLTHDQAGITLKKTD
;
A
#
# COMPACT_ATOMS: atom_id res chain seq x y z
N MET A 1 16.31 -8.80 40.59
CA MET A 1 15.32 -8.15 39.70
C MET A 1 15.75 -8.45 38.25
N LYS A 2 15.06 -9.35 37.54
CA LYS A 2 15.38 -9.67 36.14
C LYS A 2 15.11 -8.44 35.29
N GLN A 3 16.14 -7.93 34.61
CA GLN A 3 15.95 -6.92 33.57
C GLN A 3 15.06 -7.53 32.48
N MET A 4 13.86 -6.95 32.31
CA MET A 4 13.01 -7.23 31.17
C MET A 4 13.79 -6.92 29.89
N PRO A 5 13.47 -7.59 28.73
CA PRO A 5 14.07 -7.23 27.46
C PRO A 5 13.90 -5.71 27.24
N ALA A 6 14.95 -5.10 26.77
CA ALA A 6 15.10 -3.66 26.63
C ALA A 6 13.82 -3.00 26.09
N ASP A 7 13.35 -1.96 26.81
CA ASP A 7 12.11 -1.25 26.49
C ASP A 7 12.12 -0.69 25.07
N ILE A 8 11.61 -1.47 24.12
CA ILE A 8 11.38 -1.01 22.75
C ILE A 8 10.20 -0.05 22.78
N ILE A 9 10.35 1.13 22.18
CA ILE A 9 9.33 2.16 22.08
C ILE A 9 8.65 2.08 20.73
N ASP A 10 7.33 1.99 20.68
CA ASP A 10 6.54 2.12 19.46
C ASP A 10 6.34 3.59 19.11
N LEU A 11 7.06 4.06 18.08
CA LEU A 11 6.85 5.37 17.48
C LEU A 11 6.02 5.22 16.22
N VAL A 12 4.79 5.70 16.25
CA VAL A 12 3.87 5.64 15.10
C VAL A 12 3.72 7.02 14.46
N LEU A 13 3.90 7.07 13.15
CA LEU A 13 3.72 8.25 12.31
C LEU A 13 2.44 8.08 11.50
N ILE A 14 1.48 9.00 11.61
CA ILE A 14 0.24 9.00 10.84
C ILE A 14 0.32 10.03 9.71
N GLY A 15 0.14 9.55 8.48
CA GLY A 15 0.12 10.35 7.26
C GLY A 15 1.49 10.53 6.61
N GLY A 16 1.50 10.53 5.26
CA GLY A 16 2.68 10.75 4.42
C GLY A 16 3.01 12.23 4.17
N GLY A 17 2.60 13.15 5.04
CA GLY A 17 2.82 14.58 4.86
C GLY A 17 4.29 15.00 4.99
N HIS A 18 4.62 16.19 4.51
CA HIS A 18 6.00 16.70 4.38
C HIS A 18 6.80 16.71 5.70
N ALA A 19 6.13 16.87 6.85
CA ALA A 19 6.82 16.81 8.13
C ALA A 19 7.24 15.37 8.50
N GLN A 20 6.40 14.37 8.21
CA GLN A 20 6.74 12.96 8.45
C GLN A 20 7.82 12.43 7.51
N ILE A 21 7.82 12.89 6.25
CA ILE A 21 8.88 12.59 5.29
C ILE A 21 10.26 13.02 5.84
N ALA A 22 10.33 14.19 6.50
CA ALA A 22 11.55 14.65 7.16
C ALA A 22 11.92 13.81 8.39
N VAL A 23 10.91 13.32 9.14
CA VAL A 23 11.11 12.39 10.27
C VAL A 23 11.70 11.08 9.76
N LEU A 24 11.08 10.45 8.77
CA LEU A 24 11.55 9.19 8.17
C LEU A 24 13.00 9.34 7.70
N LYS A 25 13.31 10.38 6.92
CA LYS A 25 14.69 10.63 6.48
C LYS A 25 15.65 10.78 7.65
N SER A 26 15.27 11.55 8.67
CA SER A 26 16.11 11.77 9.85
C SER A 26 16.38 10.47 10.61
N PHE A 27 15.38 9.60 10.76
CA PHE A 27 15.54 8.32 11.45
C PHE A 27 16.36 7.33 10.61
N GLY A 28 16.21 7.31 9.27
CA GLY A 28 17.06 6.51 8.40
C GLY A 28 18.53 6.93 8.40
N MET A 29 18.80 8.25 8.41
CA MET A 29 20.17 8.77 8.49
C MET A 29 20.85 8.52 9.85
N ARG A 30 20.08 8.45 10.91
CA ARG A 30 20.52 8.22 12.28
C ARG A 30 19.47 7.40 13.03
N PRO A 31 19.46 6.08 12.91
CA PRO A 31 18.55 5.22 13.66
C PRO A 31 18.67 5.44 15.16
N LEU A 32 17.60 5.24 15.89
CA LEU A 32 17.62 5.14 17.36
C LEU A 32 17.44 3.68 17.75
N ASP A 33 18.35 3.21 18.59
CA ASP A 33 18.22 1.90 19.20
C ASP A 33 16.93 1.83 20.05
N ARG A 34 16.32 0.66 20.09
CA ARG A 34 15.11 0.39 20.87
C ARG A 34 13.87 1.20 20.46
N VAL A 35 13.82 1.65 19.21
CA VAL A 35 12.63 2.28 18.62
C VAL A 35 12.13 1.45 17.46
N ARG A 36 10.87 1.00 17.55
CA ARG A 36 10.14 0.42 16.45
C ARG A 36 9.37 1.55 15.76
N LEU A 37 9.82 1.96 14.58
CA LEU A 37 9.18 3.01 13.80
C LEU A 37 8.11 2.41 12.89
N THR A 38 6.92 3.01 12.87
CA THR A 38 5.82 2.60 11.99
C THR A 38 5.26 3.82 11.28
N LEU A 39 5.08 3.75 9.95
CA LEU A 39 4.34 4.72 9.16
C LEU A 39 2.98 4.14 8.81
N VAL A 40 1.91 4.85 9.16
CA VAL A 40 0.53 4.57 8.74
C VAL A 40 0.11 5.63 7.74
N THR A 41 -0.25 5.24 6.54
CA THR A 41 -0.64 6.15 5.45
C THR A 41 -1.62 5.47 4.50
N ASP A 42 -2.50 6.22 3.88
CA ASP A 42 -3.44 5.76 2.87
C ASP A 42 -2.82 5.67 1.46
N VAL A 43 -1.66 6.30 1.25
CA VAL A 43 -0.95 6.31 -0.04
C VAL A 43 0.50 5.88 0.11
N LEU A 44 1.05 5.17 -0.89
CA LEU A 44 2.48 4.84 -0.95
C LEU A 44 3.31 5.89 -1.70
N MET A 45 2.67 6.69 -2.56
CA MET A 45 3.29 7.77 -3.32
C MET A 45 2.77 9.10 -2.81
N ALA A 46 3.60 9.86 -2.09
CA ALA A 46 3.22 11.16 -1.54
C ALA A 46 3.42 12.27 -2.60
N PRO A 47 2.33 12.90 -3.10
CA PRO A 47 2.44 13.94 -4.10
C PRO A 47 2.95 15.25 -3.50
N TYR A 48 3.82 15.95 -4.24
CA TYR A 48 4.26 17.29 -3.90
C TYR A 48 3.39 18.34 -4.59
N SER A 49 2.52 19.00 -3.84
CA SER A 49 1.53 19.94 -4.35
C SER A 49 2.13 21.11 -5.16
N GLY A 50 3.36 21.51 -4.85
CA GLY A 50 4.04 22.59 -5.56
C GLY A 50 4.33 22.29 -7.04
N MET A 51 4.41 21.01 -7.41
CA MET A 51 4.69 20.57 -8.78
C MET A 51 3.43 20.19 -9.58
N LEU A 52 2.27 20.09 -8.93
CA LEU A 52 1.01 19.71 -9.57
C LEU A 52 0.65 20.59 -10.79
N PRO A 53 0.70 21.93 -10.72
CA PRO A 53 0.42 22.77 -11.89
C PRO A 53 1.36 22.47 -13.07
N GLY A 54 2.66 22.29 -12.78
CA GLY A 54 3.65 21.94 -13.80
C GLY A 54 3.45 20.55 -14.40
N HIS A 55 2.94 19.59 -13.62
CA HIS A 55 2.55 18.25 -14.11
C HIS A 55 1.35 18.35 -15.06
N VAL A 56 0.32 19.11 -14.70
CA VAL A 56 -0.86 19.35 -15.55
C VAL A 56 -0.45 20.02 -16.88
N GLU A 57 0.54 20.92 -16.87
CA GLU A 57 1.10 21.54 -18.10
C GLU A 57 2.06 20.62 -18.88
N GLY A 58 2.35 19.39 -18.39
CA GLY A 58 3.28 18.46 -19.05
C GLY A 58 4.76 18.74 -18.81
N HIS A 59 5.12 19.59 -17.84
CA HIS A 59 6.52 19.93 -17.50
C HIS A 59 7.18 18.93 -16.56
N HIS A 60 6.41 18.13 -15.85
CA HIS A 60 6.85 17.12 -14.88
C HIS A 60 6.10 15.82 -15.10
N SER A 61 6.80 14.69 -14.99
CA SER A 61 6.17 13.38 -14.98
C SER A 61 5.47 13.11 -13.62
N MET A 62 4.67 12.07 -13.55
CA MET A 62 4.11 11.57 -12.28
C MET A 62 5.22 11.21 -11.28
N GLU A 63 6.30 10.62 -11.77
CA GLU A 63 7.45 10.22 -10.93
C GLU A 63 8.17 11.42 -10.36
N ASP A 64 8.33 12.50 -11.16
CA ASP A 64 9.03 13.73 -10.75
C ASP A 64 8.34 14.43 -9.57
N MET A 65 7.03 14.29 -9.41
CA MET A 65 6.27 15.01 -8.40
C MET A 65 5.92 14.18 -7.16
N HIS A 66 6.33 12.91 -7.11
CA HIS A 66 6.02 12.02 -6.00
C HIS A 66 7.25 11.62 -5.20
N ILE A 67 7.04 11.46 -3.89
CA ILE A 67 8.01 10.85 -2.98
C ILE A 67 7.51 9.44 -2.68
N ASP A 68 8.32 8.43 -3.00
CA ASP A 68 8.06 7.03 -2.73
C ASP A 68 8.23 6.76 -1.22
N LEU A 69 7.11 6.62 -0.51
CA LEU A 69 7.07 6.37 0.92
C LEU A 69 7.51 4.95 1.28
N LEU A 70 7.34 3.98 0.36
CA LEU A 70 7.80 2.62 0.58
C LEU A 70 9.33 2.59 0.70
N LYS A 71 10.03 3.21 -0.26
CA LYS A 71 11.49 3.31 -0.24
C LYS A 71 11.99 4.11 0.96
N LEU A 72 11.30 5.21 1.27
CA LEU A 72 11.69 6.06 2.40
C LEU A 72 11.45 5.37 3.75
N ALA A 73 10.35 4.63 3.91
CA ALA A 73 10.07 3.83 5.10
C ALA A 73 11.13 2.72 5.23
N ARG A 74 11.43 2.02 4.14
CA ARG A 74 12.50 1.00 4.13
C ARG A 74 13.86 1.58 4.54
N PHE A 75 14.23 2.73 4.00
CA PHE A 75 15.44 3.45 4.38
C PHE A 75 15.47 3.81 5.88
N ALA A 76 14.32 4.19 6.43
CA ALA A 76 14.17 4.52 7.86
C ALA A 76 14.12 3.28 8.77
N GLY A 77 14.08 2.06 8.22
CA GLY A 77 13.80 0.84 8.98
C GLY A 77 12.39 0.82 9.58
N ALA A 78 11.46 1.58 8.98
CA ALA A 78 10.09 1.71 9.44
C ALA A 78 9.19 0.62 8.86
N ARG A 79 8.27 0.11 9.68
CA ARG A 79 7.13 -0.67 9.18
C ARG A 79 6.19 0.26 8.42
N LEU A 80 5.63 -0.21 7.32
CA LEU A 80 4.67 0.54 6.52
C LEU A 80 3.31 -0.17 6.54
N ILE A 81 2.28 0.56 6.98
CA ILE A 81 0.88 0.10 7.01
C ILE A 81 0.08 1.02 6.08
N LYS A 82 -0.37 0.48 4.94
CA LYS A 82 -1.20 1.23 3.99
C LYS A 82 -2.67 1.16 4.39
N ARG A 83 -3.10 2.08 5.27
CA ARG A 83 -4.48 2.20 5.73
C ARG A 83 -4.82 3.62 6.14
N SER A 84 -6.10 3.96 6.05
CA SER A 84 -6.63 5.18 6.64
C SER A 84 -6.79 5.04 8.15
N VAL A 85 -6.57 6.14 8.88
CA VAL A 85 -6.89 6.25 10.31
C VAL A 85 -8.28 6.86 10.44
N THR A 86 -9.12 6.27 11.28
CA THR A 86 -10.50 6.71 11.49
C THR A 86 -10.71 7.33 12.89
N ASP A 87 -9.91 6.94 13.89
CA ASP A 87 -9.99 7.47 15.26
C ASP A 87 -8.71 7.20 16.04
N ILE A 88 -8.56 7.83 17.21
CA ILE A 88 -7.44 7.62 18.14
C ILE A 88 -7.96 7.58 19.57
N ASP A 89 -7.73 6.45 20.25
CA ASP A 89 -7.92 6.32 21.68
C ASP A 89 -6.64 6.72 22.42
N PHE A 90 -6.59 7.97 22.88
CA PHE A 90 -5.43 8.52 23.55
C PHE A 90 -5.21 7.92 24.97
N ILE A 91 -6.28 7.46 25.62
CA ILE A 91 -6.22 6.87 26.96
C ILE A 91 -5.55 5.50 26.91
N ASN A 92 -5.99 4.66 26.00
CA ASN A 92 -5.45 3.31 25.83
C ASN A 92 -4.27 3.25 24.85
N GLN A 93 -3.87 4.40 24.27
CA GLN A 93 -2.77 4.52 23.31
C GLN A 93 -2.97 3.61 22.08
N ASN A 94 -4.18 3.62 21.50
CA ASN A 94 -4.52 2.87 20.31
C ASN A 94 -4.97 3.78 19.17
N ILE A 95 -4.56 3.45 17.98
CA ILE A 95 -5.00 4.06 16.72
C ILE A 95 -6.02 3.14 16.09
N VAL A 96 -7.19 3.66 15.76
CA VAL A 96 -8.23 2.90 15.05
C VAL A 96 -8.00 3.10 13.56
N LEU A 97 -7.74 2.01 12.87
CA LEU A 97 -7.55 1.98 11.42
C LEU A 97 -8.87 1.63 10.73
N GLU A 98 -8.95 1.91 9.46
CA GLU A 98 -10.04 1.49 8.59
C GLU A 98 -10.31 -0.01 8.75
N GLY A 99 -11.61 -0.37 8.87
CA GLY A 99 -12.05 -1.73 9.19
C GLY A 99 -12.00 -2.08 10.67
N GLY A 100 -11.83 -1.09 11.58
CA GLY A 100 -11.88 -1.30 13.05
C GLY A 100 -10.65 -1.98 13.63
N LEU A 101 -9.53 -2.04 12.89
CA LEU A 101 -8.28 -2.60 13.38
C LEU A 101 -7.62 -1.63 14.37
N ASN A 102 -7.05 -2.16 15.46
CA ASN A 102 -6.37 -1.35 16.48
C ASN A 102 -4.85 -1.54 16.42
N LEU A 103 -4.12 -0.44 16.39
CA LEU A 103 -2.67 -0.40 16.42
C LEU A 103 -2.19 0.35 17.67
N HIS A 104 -1.37 -0.29 18.50
CA HIS A 104 -0.80 0.34 19.69
C HIS A 104 0.33 1.32 19.33
N TYR A 105 0.49 2.38 20.15
CA TYR A 105 1.62 3.30 20.11
C TYR A 105 2.09 3.70 21.53
N ASP A 106 3.37 4.01 21.68
CA ASP A 106 3.91 4.69 22.87
C ASP A 106 4.09 6.17 22.61
N VAL A 107 4.57 6.51 21.40
CA VAL A 107 4.74 7.89 20.90
C VAL A 107 4.05 8.01 19.56
N LEU A 108 3.28 9.07 19.39
CA LEU A 108 2.48 9.30 18.20
C LEU A 108 2.81 10.62 17.53
N SER A 109 2.82 10.64 16.19
CA SER A 109 2.97 11.86 15.41
C SER A 109 1.97 11.94 14.28
N LEU A 110 1.22 13.05 14.19
CA LEU A 110 0.13 13.28 13.26
C LEU A 110 0.53 14.25 12.15
N ASN A 111 0.39 13.86 10.88
CA ASN A 111 0.61 14.72 9.71
C ASN A 111 -0.21 14.26 8.50
N SER A 112 -1.50 14.01 8.69
CA SER A 112 -2.43 13.55 7.64
C SER A 112 -2.88 14.67 6.68
N GLY A 113 -2.44 15.91 6.91
CA GLY A 113 -2.83 17.04 6.07
C GLY A 113 -4.22 17.59 6.38
N ALA A 114 -4.82 18.26 5.39
CA ALA A 114 -6.15 18.83 5.48
C ALA A 114 -6.93 18.55 4.18
N VAL A 115 -8.24 18.53 4.27
CA VAL A 115 -9.16 18.30 3.15
C VAL A 115 -9.75 19.62 2.63
N PRO A 116 -10.28 19.69 1.40
CA PRO A 116 -10.97 20.90 0.91
C PRO A 116 -12.26 21.13 1.71
N ASP A 117 -12.62 22.38 1.87
CA ASP A 117 -13.95 22.78 2.37
C ASP A 117 -14.97 22.68 1.21
N ALA A 118 -15.23 21.45 0.80
CA ALA A 118 -16.09 21.14 -0.34
C ALA A 118 -17.58 21.04 0.06
N GLU A 119 -17.88 20.76 1.32
CA GLU A 119 -19.25 20.64 1.85
C GLU A 119 -20.02 21.96 1.84
N SER A 120 -19.30 23.08 1.82
CA SER A 120 -19.93 24.40 1.71
C SER A 120 -20.61 24.65 0.35
N ILE A 121 -20.39 23.78 -0.65
CA ILE A 121 -20.95 23.89 -1.99
C ILE A 121 -21.77 22.63 -2.29
N GLN A 122 -23.10 22.78 -2.36
CA GLN A 122 -24.00 21.65 -2.61
C GLN A 122 -23.72 20.98 -3.95
N GLY A 123 -23.68 19.64 -3.97
CA GLY A 123 -23.46 18.84 -5.19
C GLY A 123 -21.98 18.63 -5.54
N THR A 124 -21.04 19.04 -4.68
CA THR A 124 -19.60 18.83 -4.91
C THR A 124 -19.25 17.35 -5.02
N ASP A 125 -19.84 16.50 -4.19
CA ASP A 125 -19.57 15.05 -4.19
C ASP A 125 -19.95 14.38 -5.52
N ALA A 126 -21.06 14.86 -6.15
CA ALA A 126 -21.59 14.28 -7.38
C ALA A 126 -20.96 14.87 -8.66
N TYR A 127 -20.60 16.14 -8.64
CA TYR A 127 -20.24 16.90 -9.86
C TYR A 127 -18.89 17.63 -9.76
N GLY A 128 -18.31 17.73 -8.57
CA GLY A 128 -17.04 18.42 -8.33
C GLY A 128 -15.82 17.48 -8.34
N ILE A 129 -14.71 17.98 -8.85
CA ILE A 129 -13.41 17.34 -8.73
C ILE A 129 -12.59 18.15 -7.72
N THR A 130 -12.42 17.61 -6.51
CA THR A 130 -11.61 18.26 -5.48
C THR A 130 -10.13 18.08 -5.78
N VAL A 131 -9.31 19.14 -5.57
CA VAL A 131 -7.86 19.09 -5.84
C VAL A 131 -7.08 18.50 -4.68
N LYS A 132 -7.68 18.42 -3.51
CA LYS A 132 -7.13 17.67 -2.35
C LYS A 132 -8.14 16.58 -1.97
N PRO A 133 -7.70 15.36 -1.62
CA PRO A 133 -6.32 14.86 -1.74
C PRO A 133 -5.82 14.83 -3.19
N ILE A 134 -4.52 15.14 -3.39
CA ILE A 134 -3.95 15.23 -4.74
C ILE A 134 -3.98 13.87 -5.45
N SER A 135 -3.84 12.77 -4.72
CA SER A 135 -3.95 11.40 -5.25
C SER A 135 -5.29 11.19 -5.98
N HIS A 136 -6.40 11.56 -5.35
CA HIS A 136 -7.73 11.45 -5.96
C HIS A 136 -7.93 12.36 -7.18
N PHE A 137 -7.33 13.56 -7.17
CA PHE A 137 -7.33 14.42 -8.34
C PHE A 137 -6.58 13.77 -9.51
N LEU A 138 -5.39 13.19 -9.24
CA LEU A 138 -4.56 12.55 -10.25
C LEU A 138 -5.21 11.30 -10.85
N GLU A 139 -5.96 10.54 -10.08
CA GLU A 139 -6.76 9.40 -10.57
C GLU A 139 -7.81 9.82 -11.61
N LYS A 140 -8.34 11.04 -11.49
CA LYS A 140 -9.33 11.61 -12.43
C LYS A 140 -8.69 12.30 -13.65
N MET A 141 -7.37 12.57 -13.62
CA MET A 141 -6.64 13.22 -14.73
C MET A 141 -6.71 12.47 -16.06
N PRO A 142 -6.58 11.12 -16.13
CA PRO A 142 -6.71 10.39 -17.40
C PRO A 142 -8.05 10.62 -18.09
N ILE A 143 -9.10 10.85 -17.32
CA ILE A 143 -10.44 11.13 -17.84
C ILE A 143 -10.48 12.50 -18.54
N LEU A 144 -9.63 13.44 -18.11
CA LEU A 144 -9.56 14.79 -18.69
C LEU A 144 -8.96 14.78 -20.10
N SER A 145 -8.07 13.86 -20.43
CA SER A 145 -7.46 13.77 -21.77
C SER A 145 -8.45 13.38 -22.87
N GLU A 146 -9.56 12.75 -22.51
CA GLU A 146 -10.61 12.32 -23.45
C GLU A 146 -11.74 13.33 -23.62
N LEU A 147 -11.69 14.49 -22.92
CA LEU A 147 -12.84 15.36 -22.74
C LEU A 147 -12.80 16.62 -23.58
N SER A 148 -13.96 16.96 -24.13
CA SER A 148 -14.33 18.26 -24.68
C SER A 148 -15.33 18.96 -23.76
N GLY A 149 -15.34 20.28 -23.70
CA GLY A 149 -16.34 21.09 -22.98
C GLY A 149 -15.74 22.05 -21.96
N ASP A 150 -16.59 22.93 -21.44
CA ASP A 150 -16.20 24.02 -20.58
C ASP A 150 -15.74 23.59 -19.20
N ILE A 151 -14.82 24.36 -18.63
CA ILE A 151 -14.18 24.09 -17.33
C ILE A 151 -14.52 25.20 -16.36
N ALA A 152 -14.88 24.84 -15.13
CA ALA A 152 -15.00 25.77 -14.03
C ALA A 152 -13.99 25.45 -12.93
N VAL A 153 -13.27 26.47 -12.45
CA VAL A 153 -12.38 26.39 -11.29
C VAL A 153 -12.94 27.25 -10.17
N ILE A 154 -13.21 26.68 -9.02
CA ILE A 154 -13.79 27.38 -7.87
C ILE A 154 -12.72 27.61 -6.82
N GLY A 155 -12.23 28.85 -6.71
CA GLY A 155 -11.22 29.25 -5.76
C GLY A 155 -10.22 30.28 -6.32
N GLY A 156 -10.28 31.54 -5.88
CA GLY A 156 -9.42 32.65 -6.31
C GLY A 156 -8.10 32.77 -5.55
N GLY A 157 -7.69 31.73 -4.81
CA GLY A 157 -6.39 31.63 -4.16
C GLY A 157 -5.25 31.24 -5.12
N ALA A 158 -4.02 31.12 -4.62
CA ALA A 158 -2.85 30.78 -5.42
C ALA A 158 -3.04 29.44 -6.19
N ALA A 159 -3.45 28.38 -5.50
CA ALA A 159 -3.65 27.07 -6.11
C ALA A 159 -4.73 27.07 -7.20
N GLY A 160 -5.86 27.75 -6.98
CA GLY A 160 -6.93 27.85 -7.99
C GLY A 160 -6.53 28.63 -9.22
N CYS A 161 -5.80 29.73 -9.05
CA CYS A 161 -5.28 30.52 -10.17
C CYS A 161 -4.24 29.72 -11.00
N GLU A 162 -3.29 29.06 -10.34
CA GLU A 162 -2.30 28.20 -11.02
C GLU A 162 -2.99 27.06 -11.76
N LEU A 163 -3.94 26.37 -11.11
CA LEU A 163 -4.62 25.26 -11.73
C LEU A 163 -5.46 25.68 -12.94
N ALA A 164 -6.18 26.82 -12.86
CA ALA A 164 -6.94 27.34 -13.98
C ALA A 164 -6.06 27.61 -15.21
N ILE A 165 -4.89 28.23 -15.03
CA ILE A 165 -3.92 28.45 -16.10
C ILE A 165 -3.39 27.11 -16.65
N SER A 166 -3.01 26.19 -15.77
CA SER A 166 -2.44 24.90 -16.18
C SER A 166 -3.44 24.03 -16.92
N LEU A 167 -4.69 23.98 -16.48
CA LEU A 167 -5.77 23.26 -17.17
C LEU A 167 -6.05 23.88 -18.54
N THR A 168 -6.17 25.22 -18.61
CA THR A 168 -6.38 25.91 -19.88
C THR A 168 -5.29 25.56 -20.89
N ARG A 169 -4.03 25.58 -20.49
CA ARG A 169 -2.90 25.20 -21.35
C ARG A 169 -2.92 23.73 -21.74
N HIS A 170 -3.28 22.86 -20.84
CA HIS A 170 -3.42 21.43 -21.11
C HIS A 170 -4.50 21.17 -22.19
N TYR A 171 -5.65 21.85 -22.07
CA TYR A 171 -6.75 21.71 -23.04
C TYR A 171 -6.41 22.35 -24.40
N GLN A 172 -5.64 23.44 -24.42
CA GLN A 172 -5.16 24.04 -25.67
C GLN A 172 -4.28 23.05 -26.46
N LEU A 173 -3.50 22.19 -25.79
CA LEU A 173 -2.71 21.14 -26.45
C LEU A 173 -3.58 20.06 -27.09
N ALA A 174 -4.80 19.86 -26.61
CA ALA A 174 -5.75 18.87 -27.13
C ALA A 174 -6.53 19.34 -28.37
N ASP A 175 -6.36 20.60 -28.79
CA ASP A 175 -7.00 21.24 -29.96
C ASP A 175 -8.54 21.08 -30.00
N LYS A 176 -9.19 21.19 -28.82
CA LYS A 176 -10.63 21.08 -28.65
C LYS A 176 -11.19 22.42 -28.14
N PRO A 177 -12.37 22.88 -28.64
CA PRO A 177 -12.99 24.10 -28.15
C PRO A 177 -13.46 23.94 -26.72
N PHE A 178 -13.13 24.89 -25.85
CA PHE A 178 -13.56 24.99 -24.47
C PHE A 178 -13.52 26.43 -23.98
N ALA A 179 -14.29 26.75 -22.94
CA ALA A 179 -14.16 27.96 -22.16
C ALA A 179 -13.71 27.59 -20.73
N CYS A 180 -12.89 28.44 -20.13
CA CYS A 180 -12.47 28.26 -18.73
C CYS A 180 -13.00 29.44 -17.88
N HIS A 181 -13.67 29.09 -16.76
CA HIS A 181 -14.25 30.03 -15.82
C HIS A 181 -13.58 29.88 -14.45
N LEU A 182 -13.10 31.00 -13.87
CA LEU A 182 -12.57 31.04 -12.50
C LEU A 182 -13.53 31.80 -11.59
N PHE A 183 -14.03 31.13 -10.56
CA PHE A 183 -14.92 31.72 -9.55
C PHE A 183 -14.17 32.08 -8.29
N SER A 184 -14.40 33.26 -7.76
CA SER A 184 -13.84 33.70 -6.49
C SER A 184 -14.90 34.45 -5.66
N ARG A 185 -15.11 34.02 -4.42
CA ARG A 185 -15.94 34.72 -3.43
C ARG A 185 -15.39 36.11 -3.12
N SER A 186 -14.06 36.27 -3.15
CA SER A 186 -13.39 37.55 -2.96
C SER A 186 -13.52 38.43 -4.19
N LYS A 187 -13.66 39.76 -3.96
CA LYS A 187 -13.68 40.76 -5.03
C LYS A 187 -12.32 40.92 -5.76
N ARG A 188 -11.28 40.27 -5.25
CA ARG A 188 -9.95 40.23 -5.88
C ARG A 188 -9.31 38.86 -5.74
N LEU A 189 -8.44 38.50 -6.68
CA LEU A 189 -7.63 37.30 -6.62
C LEU A 189 -6.52 37.45 -5.57
N LEU A 190 -6.00 36.33 -5.04
CA LEU A 190 -4.93 36.32 -4.04
C LEU A 190 -5.23 37.31 -2.89
N PRO A 191 -6.33 37.16 -2.15
CA PRO A 191 -6.85 38.19 -1.24
C PRO A 191 -5.88 38.58 -0.14
N THR A 192 -4.96 37.70 0.27
CA THR A 192 -3.94 37.92 1.30
C THR A 192 -2.64 38.54 0.75
N ALA A 193 -2.47 38.54 -0.57
CA ALA A 193 -1.28 39.09 -1.23
C ALA A 193 -1.42 40.63 -1.49
N PRO A 194 -0.32 41.35 -1.79
CA PRO A 194 -0.34 42.74 -2.23
C PRO A 194 -1.24 42.93 -3.48
N GLU A 195 -1.85 44.09 -3.59
CA GLU A 195 -2.76 44.41 -4.71
C GLU A 195 -2.06 44.32 -6.09
N SER A 196 -0.77 44.68 -6.15
CA SER A 196 0.04 44.52 -7.36
C SER A 196 0.13 43.05 -7.82
N ALA A 197 0.25 42.09 -6.88
CA ALA A 197 0.25 40.68 -7.19
C ALA A 197 -1.11 40.21 -7.75
N SER A 198 -2.22 40.68 -7.14
CA SER A 198 -3.57 40.43 -7.61
C SER A 198 -3.78 40.93 -9.06
N LYS A 199 -3.33 42.16 -9.38
CA LYS A 199 -3.43 42.73 -10.72
C LYS A 199 -2.62 41.90 -11.74
N ILE A 200 -1.40 41.49 -11.39
CA ILE A 200 -0.57 40.64 -12.26
C ILE A 200 -1.22 39.30 -12.53
N MET A 201 -1.77 38.67 -11.50
CA MET A 201 -2.47 37.38 -11.64
C MET A 201 -3.73 37.51 -12.49
N ALA A 202 -4.55 38.52 -12.24
CA ALA A 202 -5.75 38.78 -13.05
C ALA A 202 -5.40 38.98 -14.54
N ARG A 203 -4.35 39.73 -14.82
CA ARG A 203 -3.89 39.91 -16.20
C ARG A 203 -3.41 38.59 -16.82
N ALA A 204 -2.66 37.79 -16.09
CA ALA A 204 -2.18 36.49 -16.59
C ALA A 204 -3.34 35.52 -16.89
N LEU A 205 -4.40 35.51 -16.07
CA LEU A 205 -5.60 34.72 -16.32
C LEU A 205 -6.35 35.17 -17.56
N LEU A 206 -6.55 36.49 -17.72
CA LEU A 206 -7.18 37.09 -18.92
C LEU A 206 -6.34 36.85 -20.19
N ASP A 207 -5.01 36.94 -20.10
CA ASP A 207 -4.10 36.67 -21.23
C ASP A 207 -4.11 35.16 -21.64
N ASN A 208 -4.68 34.27 -20.83
CA ASN A 208 -4.94 32.86 -21.14
C ASN A 208 -6.45 32.60 -21.41
N ASP A 209 -7.24 33.60 -21.76
CA ASP A 209 -8.66 33.53 -22.11
C ASP A 209 -9.55 32.91 -20.98
N ILE A 210 -9.19 33.11 -19.71
CA ILE A 210 -9.95 32.62 -18.57
C ILE A 210 -10.94 33.71 -18.12
N ALA A 211 -12.22 33.38 -18.12
CA ALA A 211 -13.28 34.28 -17.64
C ALA A 211 -13.27 34.36 -16.10
N LEU A 212 -13.19 35.58 -15.57
CA LEU A 212 -13.11 35.84 -14.12
C LEU A 212 -14.48 36.21 -13.53
N HIS A 213 -14.94 35.45 -12.55
CA HIS A 213 -16.16 35.70 -11.78
C HIS A 213 -15.76 36.08 -10.34
N LEU A 214 -15.42 37.37 -10.14
CA LEU A 214 -14.96 37.89 -8.83
C LEU A 214 -16.14 38.41 -8.01
N GLY A 215 -16.10 38.21 -6.69
CA GLY A 215 -17.20 38.51 -5.79
C GLY A 215 -18.39 37.58 -5.99
N ALA A 216 -18.21 36.47 -6.68
CA ALA A 216 -19.22 35.49 -7.00
C ALA A 216 -19.08 34.26 -6.08
N SER A 217 -20.07 34.04 -5.23
CA SER A 217 -20.17 32.84 -4.38
C SER A 217 -20.90 31.76 -5.16
N VAL A 218 -20.31 30.57 -5.21
CA VAL A 218 -20.93 29.38 -5.81
C VAL A 218 -21.71 28.66 -4.73
N GLN A 219 -23.01 28.41 -4.98
CA GLN A 219 -23.90 27.73 -4.04
C GLN A 219 -24.04 26.24 -4.34
N ARG A 220 -24.15 25.90 -5.63
CA ARG A 220 -24.45 24.53 -6.03
C ARG A 220 -23.78 24.16 -7.35
N LEU A 221 -23.35 22.89 -7.43
CA LEU A 221 -22.88 22.24 -8.64
C LEU A 221 -23.97 21.31 -9.17
N THR A 222 -24.10 21.26 -10.48
CA THR A 222 -25.03 20.39 -11.19
C THR A 222 -24.33 19.71 -12.37
N ARG A 223 -25.02 18.79 -13.02
CA ARG A 223 -24.54 18.16 -14.26
C ARG A 223 -24.30 19.18 -15.38
N ASP A 224 -25.05 20.29 -15.37
CA ASP A 224 -25.03 21.28 -16.45
C ASP A 224 -24.08 22.45 -16.15
N GLY A 225 -23.54 22.54 -14.93
CA GLY A 225 -22.58 23.58 -14.58
C GLY A 225 -22.68 24.12 -13.15
N VAL A 226 -22.20 25.32 -12.97
CA VAL A 226 -22.06 26.03 -11.70
C VAL A 226 -23.20 27.02 -11.50
N ILE A 227 -23.87 26.97 -10.35
CA ILE A 227 -24.97 27.89 -9.96
C ILE A 227 -24.46 28.87 -8.89
N GLY A 228 -24.46 30.16 -9.23
CA GLY A 228 -24.12 31.24 -8.31
C GLY A 228 -25.28 31.68 -7.42
N GLU A 229 -25.02 32.63 -6.50
CA GLU A 229 -26.01 33.16 -5.54
C GLU A 229 -27.25 33.78 -6.22
N LYS A 230 -27.10 34.29 -7.43
CA LYS A 230 -28.21 34.92 -8.19
C LYS A 230 -29.06 33.90 -8.96
N GLY A 231 -28.73 32.62 -8.88
CA GLY A 231 -29.43 31.56 -9.60
C GLY A 231 -28.99 31.39 -11.05
N ASP A 232 -28.05 32.19 -11.54
CA ASP A 232 -27.51 32.06 -12.89
C ASP A 232 -26.69 30.80 -13.01
N THR A 233 -26.93 30.01 -14.06
CA THR A 233 -26.13 28.80 -14.36
C THR A 233 -25.09 29.14 -15.39
N ILE A 234 -23.79 28.90 -15.06
CA ILE A 234 -22.71 28.97 -16.01
C ILE A 234 -22.38 27.55 -16.42
N PRO A 235 -22.47 27.22 -17.72
CA PRO A 235 -22.20 25.89 -18.21
C PRO A 235 -20.77 25.47 -17.88
N ALA A 236 -20.60 24.26 -17.36
CA ALA A 236 -19.28 23.66 -17.14
C ALA A 236 -19.44 22.15 -17.06
N ARG A 237 -18.69 21.44 -17.88
CA ARG A 237 -18.68 19.97 -17.85
C ARG A 237 -17.72 19.43 -16.77
N HIS A 238 -16.63 20.15 -16.52
CA HIS A 238 -15.63 19.76 -15.51
C HIS A 238 -15.48 20.89 -14.50
N ILE A 239 -15.79 20.58 -13.25
CA ILE A 239 -15.82 21.57 -12.17
C ILE A 239 -14.75 21.19 -11.14
N PHE A 240 -13.72 22.02 -11.03
CA PHE A 240 -12.60 21.84 -10.10
C PHE A 240 -12.82 22.68 -8.86
N VAL A 241 -12.81 22.04 -7.69
CA VAL A 241 -13.02 22.70 -6.41
C VAL A 241 -11.70 22.85 -5.68
N VAL A 242 -11.25 24.11 -5.55
CA VAL A 242 -9.97 24.53 -4.94
C VAL A 242 -10.25 25.51 -3.81
N THR A 243 -11.12 25.09 -2.92
CA THR A 243 -11.53 25.92 -1.77
C THR A 243 -10.51 25.90 -0.64
N ALA A 244 -10.75 26.67 0.41
CA ALA A 244 -9.94 26.67 1.62
C ALA A 244 -9.82 25.25 2.22
N ALA A 245 -8.69 24.98 2.86
CA ALA A 245 -8.50 23.71 3.55
C ALA A 245 -9.22 23.71 4.90
N ARG A 246 -9.80 22.57 5.28
CA ARG A 246 -10.34 22.28 6.60
C ARG A 246 -9.76 20.99 7.18
N PRO A 247 -9.78 20.77 8.50
CA PRO A 247 -9.45 19.46 9.06
C PRO A 247 -10.42 18.39 8.56
N ALA A 248 -9.95 17.16 8.40
CA ALA A 248 -10.83 16.02 8.12
C ALA A 248 -11.78 15.78 9.30
N ASP A 249 -12.94 15.18 9.06
CA ASP A 249 -14.00 15.06 10.10
C ASP A 249 -13.57 14.17 11.25
N TRP A 250 -12.83 13.08 10.97
CA TRP A 250 -12.27 12.25 12.03
C TRP A 250 -11.33 13.03 12.97
N VAL A 251 -10.62 14.05 12.45
CA VAL A 251 -9.73 14.91 13.26
C VAL A 251 -10.55 15.81 14.17
N LYS A 252 -11.66 16.37 13.65
CA LYS A 252 -12.58 17.22 14.46
C LYS A 252 -13.27 16.43 15.56
N GLY A 253 -13.48 15.13 15.35
CA GLY A 253 -14.10 14.22 16.31
C GLY A 253 -13.20 13.80 17.48
N LEU A 254 -11.89 14.05 17.38
CA LEU A 254 -10.95 13.66 18.42
C LEU A 254 -11.19 14.47 19.72
N ALA A 255 -11.12 13.79 20.88
CA ALA A 255 -11.31 14.40 22.21
C ALA A 255 -10.04 15.12 22.68
N ILE A 256 -9.60 16.15 21.94
CA ILE A 256 -8.41 16.98 22.21
C ILE A 256 -8.71 18.46 21.93
N ALA A 257 -7.81 19.35 22.32
CA ALA A 257 -7.96 20.78 22.05
C ALA A 257 -7.87 21.10 20.55
N HIS A 258 -8.86 21.83 20.05
CA HIS A 258 -8.89 22.38 18.71
C HIS A 258 -8.89 23.91 18.74
N CYS A 259 -8.37 24.55 17.70
CA CYS A 259 -8.58 25.97 17.49
C CYS A 259 -9.98 26.23 16.89
N GLU A 260 -10.39 27.50 16.79
CA GLU A 260 -11.71 27.91 16.25
C GLU A 260 -12.02 27.30 14.87
N ASP A 261 -10.99 27.12 14.04
CA ASP A 261 -11.11 26.54 12.69
C ASP A 261 -11.09 25.00 12.70
N GLY A 262 -11.11 24.34 13.88
CA GLY A 262 -11.16 22.89 14.07
C GLY A 262 -9.80 22.15 13.89
N TYR A 263 -8.71 22.86 13.68
CA TYR A 263 -7.37 22.24 13.61
C TYR A 263 -6.85 21.87 15.01
N ILE A 264 -6.03 20.82 15.08
CA ILE A 264 -5.42 20.37 16.33
C ILE A 264 -4.56 21.48 16.93
N GLN A 265 -4.82 21.86 18.18
CA GLN A 265 -4.02 22.84 18.88
C GLN A 265 -2.76 22.20 19.45
N VAL A 266 -1.58 22.75 19.12
CA VAL A 266 -0.28 22.24 19.60
C VAL A 266 0.53 23.30 20.31
N ARG A 267 1.39 22.85 21.23
CA ARG A 267 2.41 23.68 21.88
C ARG A 267 3.49 24.09 20.86
N PRO A 268 4.33 25.09 21.14
CA PRO A 268 5.48 25.40 20.28
C PRO A 268 6.45 24.23 20.07
N THR A 269 6.46 23.24 20.96
CA THR A 269 7.23 21.98 20.84
C THR A 269 6.62 20.99 19.86
N LEU A 270 5.47 21.31 19.25
CA LEU A 270 4.64 20.48 18.38
C LEU A 270 3.93 19.32 19.11
N GLN A 271 3.93 19.29 20.45
CA GLN A 271 3.13 18.37 21.25
C GLN A 271 1.68 18.83 21.31
N LEU A 272 0.74 17.90 21.48
CA LEU A 272 -0.65 18.23 21.81
C LEU A 272 -0.72 18.95 23.17
N MET A 273 -1.80 19.65 23.42
CA MET A 273 -1.96 20.39 24.69
C MET A 273 -2.12 19.44 25.88
N GLU A 274 -2.79 18.31 25.70
CA GLU A 274 -3.14 17.34 26.75
C GLU A 274 -2.14 16.18 26.88
N TYR A 275 -1.47 15.82 25.76
CA TYR A 275 -0.64 14.61 25.71
C TYR A 275 0.79 14.92 25.33
N ASP A 276 1.72 14.63 26.23
CA ASP A 276 3.16 14.89 26.04
C ASP A 276 3.80 13.94 25.00
N ASN A 277 3.24 12.73 24.85
CA ASN A 277 3.73 11.70 23.94
C ASN A 277 3.10 11.76 22.54
N VAL A 278 2.26 12.76 22.28
CA VAL A 278 1.59 12.93 20.97
C VAL A 278 1.98 14.26 20.36
N PHE A 279 2.41 14.21 19.09
CA PHE A 279 2.89 15.35 18.31
C PHE A 279 2.00 15.55 17.10
N ALA A 280 1.83 16.79 16.63
CA ALA A 280 1.18 17.08 15.36
C ALA A 280 1.88 18.23 14.63
N ALA A 281 1.95 18.12 13.29
CA ALA A 281 2.59 19.12 12.44
C ALA A 281 1.93 19.20 11.04
N GLY A 282 2.26 20.26 10.30
CA GLY A 282 1.72 20.52 8.96
C GLY A 282 0.29 21.07 9.00
N ASP A 283 -0.47 20.83 7.92
CA ASP A 283 -1.78 21.47 7.74
C ASP A 283 -2.82 21.04 8.78
N ILE A 284 -2.64 19.88 9.42
CA ILE A 284 -3.54 19.35 10.47
C ILE A 284 -3.44 20.12 11.79
N ALA A 285 -2.29 20.79 12.06
CA ALA A 285 -1.96 21.38 13.35
C ALA A 285 -1.95 22.92 13.30
N SER A 286 -2.26 23.56 14.42
CA SER A 286 -2.14 25.01 14.64
C SER A 286 -1.43 25.27 15.96
N ILE A 287 -0.36 26.07 15.92
CA ILE A 287 0.39 26.43 17.14
C ILE A 287 -0.44 27.39 17.97
N CYS A 288 -0.58 27.10 19.27
CA CYS A 288 -1.33 27.92 20.20
C CYS A 288 -0.86 29.39 20.16
N GLY A 289 -1.83 30.33 20.02
CA GLY A 289 -1.55 31.76 19.94
C GLY A 289 -1.06 32.27 18.56
N GLU A 290 -0.94 31.41 17.55
CA GLU A 290 -0.50 31.81 16.20
C GLU A 290 -1.54 31.50 15.13
N LYS A 291 -2.21 32.51 14.59
CA LYS A 291 -3.12 32.36 13.43
C LYS A 291 -2.34 32.49 12.13
N ARG A 292 -2.30 31.41 11.30
CA ARG A 292 -1.52 31.37 10.05
C ARG A 292 -2.26 30.67 8.92
N GLU A 293 -1.93 31.04 7.70
CA GLU A 293 -2.36 30.31 6.51
C GLU A 293 -1.76 28.89 6.48
N LYS A 294 -2.52 27.93 5.99
CA LYS A 294 -2.06 26.56 5.76
C LYS A 294 -1.31 26.49 4.44
N ALA A 295 0.01 26.41 4.51
CA ALA A 295 0.89 26.33 3.35
C ALA A 295 2.00 25.30 3.56
N GLY A 296 2.33 24.54 2.53
CA GLY A 296 3.31 23.45 2.58
C GLY A 296 4.69 23.85 3.11
N VAL A 297 5.10 25.11 2.93
CA VAL A 297 6.37 25.64 3.46
C VAL A 297 6.47 25.52 4.97
N PHE A 298 5.37 25.65 5.71
CA PHE A 298 5.38 25.52 7.18
C PHE A 298 5.53 24.06 7.58
N ALA A 299 4.87 23.13 6.89
CA ALA A 299 5.04 21.69 7.11
C ALA A 299 6.48 21.24 6.86
N VAL A 300 7.07 21.67 5.74
CA VAL A 300 8.48 21.38 5.39
C VAL A 300 9.46 21.89 6.47
N ARG A 301 9.20 23.07 7.03
CA ARG A 301 10.06 23.67 8.04
C ARG A 301 9.83 23.13 9.44
N ALA A 302 8.63 22.68 9.76
CA ALA A 302 8.34 21.98 11.01
C ALA A 302 9.00 20.60 11.07
N GLY A 303 9.18 19.94 9.92
CA GLY A 303 9.70 18.57 9.86
C GLY A 303 11.01 18.31 10.60
N PRO A 304 12.08 19.10 10.42
CA PRO A 304 13.33 18.96 11.19
C PRO A 304 13.15 19.14 12.71
N TYR A 305 12.28 20.08 13.12
CA TYR A 305 11.97 20.29 14.54
C TYR A 305 11.17 19.12 15.12
N LEU A 306 10.19 18.61 14.36
CA LEU A 306 9.42 17.43 14.72
C LEU A 306 10.34 16.22 14.89
N ALA A 307 11.22 15.96 13.93
CA ALA A 307 12.16 14.85 13.98
C ALA A 307 13.12 14.94 15.18
N ASP A 308 13.62 16.14 15.48
CA ASP A 308 14.50 16.37 16.63
C ASP A 308 13.73 16.23 17.95
N ASN A 309 12.51 16.77 18.04
CA ASN A 309 11.68 16.69 19.23
C ASN A 309 11.20 15.27 19.55
N LEU A 310 10.83 14.47 18.54
CA LEU A 310 10.54 13.04 18.73
C LEU A 310 11.74 12.30 19.31
N ARG A 311 12.96 12.54 18.79
CA ARG A 311 14.19 11.98 19.34
C ARG A 311 14.44 12.42 20.77
N ARG A 312 14.32 13.71 21.03
CA ARG A 312 14.54 14.30 22.36
C ARG A 312 13.55 13.76 23.38
N PHE A 313 12.29 13.62 22.99
CA PHE A 313 11.26 13.05 23.85
C PHE A 313 11.61 11.61 24.24
N ILE A 314 11.94 10.77 23.24
CA ILE A 314 12.35 9.37 23.47
C ILE A 314 13.60 9.27 24.37
N GLN A 315 14.52 10.23 24.24
CA GLN A 315 15.76 10.30 25.03
C GLN A 315 15.61 11.10 26.33
N ALA A 316 14.38 11.45 26.73
CA ALA A 316 14.08 12.28 27.89
C ALA A 316 14.88 13.61 27.95
N SER A 317 15.12 14.22 26.77
CA SER A 317 15.88 15.47 26.63
C SER A 317 14.95 16.66 26.41
N PRO A 318 15.34 17.90 26.81
CA PRO A 318 14.53 19.11 26.64
C PRO A 318 14.14 19.35 25.18
N LEU A 319 12.86 19.61 24.91
CA LEU A 319 12.33 19.84 23.58
C LEU A 319 12.63 21.26 23.07
N LYS A 320 12.66 21.41 21.75
CA LYS A 320 12.89 22.69 21.07
C LYS A 320 11.57 23.30 20.60
N SER A 321 11.43 24.62 20.79
CA SER A 321 10.28 25.36 20.25
C SER A 321 10.46 25.66 18.78
N PHE A 322 9.47 25.29 17.96
CA PHE A 322 9.35 25.70 16.59
C PHE A 322 8.66 27.06 16.52
N ARG A 323 9.34 28.04 15.90
CA ARG A 323 8.79 29.37 15.62
C ARG A 323 8.69 29.52 14.12
N PRO A 324 7.48 29.43 13.53
CA PRO A 324 7.31 29.62 12.10
C PRO A 324 7.68 31.04 11.69
N GLN A 325 8.23 31.21 10.48
CA GLN A 325 8.59 32.54 9.99
C GLN A 325 7.36 33.38 9.67
N SER A 326 7.47 34.69 9.89
CA SER A 326 6.44 35.67 9.53
C SER A 326 6.36 35.97 8.02
N ARG A 327 7.43 35.74 7.26
CA ARG A 327 7.51 36.02 5.83
C ARG A 327 8.19 34.88 5.08
N TYR A 328 7.62 34.47 3.98
CA TYR A 328 8.20 33.48 3.06
C TYR A 328 8.12 33.98 1.61
N LEU A 329 8.93 33.40 0.73
CA LEU A 329 8.85 33.63 -0.71
C LEU A 329 7.80 32.69 -1.28
N ALA A 330 6.69 33.24 -1.79
CA ALA A 330 5.69 32.49 -2.55
C ALA A 330 6.04 32.64 -4.05
N LEU A 331 6.12 31.50 -4.74
CA LEU A 331 6.34 31.43 -6.19
C LEU A 331 5.12 30.75 -6.82
N ILE A 332 4.36 31.52 -7.59
CA ILE A 332 3.07 31.09 -8.17
C ILE A 332 3.22 31.05 -9.69
N GLY A 333 2.91 29.93 -10.33
CA GLY A 333 2.98 29.77 -11.78
C GLY A 333 2.00 30.69 -12.51
N LEU A 334 2.45 31.29 -13.61
CA LEU A 334 1.63 32.10 -14.51
C LEU A 334 1.46 31.45 -15.89
N GLY A 335 1.87 30.16 -16.01
CA GLY A 335 1.92 29.44 -17.28
C GLY A 335 3.09 29.83 -18.17
N GLY A 336 3.41 28.98 -19.17
CA GLY A 336 4.43 29.32 -20.18
C GLY A 336 5.82 29.61 -19.63
N LYS A 337 6.23 28.87 -18.60
CA LYS A 337 7.53 29.05 -17.92
C LYS A 337 7.72 30.45 -17.32
N GLN A 338 6.65 31.04 -16.81
CA GLN A 338 6.68 32.27 -16.02
C GLN A 338 6.11 32.07 -14.65
N ALA A 339 6.58 32.81 -13.64
CA ALA A 339 6.06 32.78 -12.28
C ALA A 339 6.00 34.21 -11.68
N LEU A 340 5.08 34.32 -10.71
CA LEU A 340 4.90 35.47 -9.84
C LEU A 340 5.63 35.19 -8.51
N ALA A 341 6.57 36.05 -8.15
CA ALA A 341 7.28 36.00 -6.87
C ALA A 341 6.70 37.03 -5.91
N ILE A 342 6.34 36.58 -4.68
CA ILE A 342 5.78 37.45 -3.63
C ILE A 342 6.58 37.23 -2.35
N ARG A 343 7.11 38.30 -1.74
CA ARG A 343 7.73 38.28 -0.41
C ARG A 343 7.40 39.57 0.36
N GLY A 344 6.41 39.51 1.23
CA GLY A 344 5.89 40.70 1.90
C GLY A 344 5.33 41.71 0.86
N ARG A 345 5.92 42.91 0.76
CA ARG A 345 5.51 43.90 -0.24
C ARG A 345 6.23 43.78 -1.60
N PHE A 346 7.28 42.95 -1.66
CA PHE A 346 8.00 42.70 -2.90
C PHE A 346 7.18 41.81 -3.82
N VAL A 347 6.98 42.23 -5.06
CA VAL A 347 6.25 41.51 -6.10
C VAL A 347 7.03 41.66 -7.42
N ALA A 348 7.31 40.51 -8.06
CA ALA A 348 7.98 40.47 -9.36
C ALA A 348 7.42 39.31 -10.19
N LYS A 349 7.50 39.43 -11.54
CA LYS A 349 7.11 38.35 -12.47
C LYS A 349 8.21 38.10 -13.50
N GLY A 350 8.25 36.88 -14.03
CA GLY A 350 9.13 36.56 -15.17
C GLY A 350 9.64 35.10 -15.13
N ALA A 351 10.38 34.73 -16.18
CA ALA A 351 10.94 33.41 -16.38
C ALA A 351 11.99 33.04 -15.30
N LEU A 352 12.78 34.01 -14.82
CA LEU A 352 13.75 33.79 -13.73
C LEU A 352 13.09 33.15 -12.48
N TRP A 353 11.93 33.67 -12.12
CA TRP A 353 11.18 33.17 -10.96
C TRP A 353 10.59 31.77 -11.18
N TRP A 354 10.23 31.44 -12.42
CA TRP A 354 9.82 30.09 -12.78
C TRP A 354 11.01 29.12 -12.69
N HIS A 355 12.18 29.48 -13.21
CA HIS A 355 13.39 28.66 -13.07
C HIS A 355 13.77 28.46 -11.61
N LEU A 356 13.66 29.53 -10.79
CA LEU A 356 13.91 29.42 -9.34
C LEU A 356 12.90 28.49 -8.67
N LYS A 357 11.58 28.62 -8.99
CA LYS A 357 10.53 27.72 -8.48
C LYS A 357 10.86 26.28 -8.83
N ASN A 358 11.09 26.01 -10.09
CA ASN A 358 11.39 24.65 -10.57
C ASN A 358 12.66 24.04 -9.93
N TRP A 359 13.69 24.86 -9.73
CA TRP A 359 14.91 24.43 -9.05
C TRP A 359 14.65 24.10 -7.56
N ILE A 360 13.89 24.92 -6.86
CA ILE A 360 13.51 24.67 -5.45
C ILE A 360 12.70 23.40 -5.36
N ASP A 361 11.69 23.23 -6.20
CA ASP A 361 10.79 22.06 -6.19
C ASP A 361 11.55 20.77 -6.50
N LYS A 362 12.39 20.76 -7.56
CA LYS A 362 13.23 19.60 -7.87
C LYS A 362 14.19 19.26 -6.74
N ARG A 363 14.89 20.25 -6.20
CA ARG A 363 15.82 20.04 -5.07
C ARG A 363 15.12 19.52 -3.82
N PHE A 364 13.86 19.92 -3.61
CA PHE A 364 13.06 19.39 -2.52
C PHE A 364 12.76 17.91 -2.72
N ILE A 365 12.29 17.49 -3.90
CA ILE A 365 12.03 16.09 -4.22
C ILE A 365 13.32 15.27 -4.16
N GLU A 366 14.40 15.72 -4.83
CA GLU A 366 15.70 15.04 -4.82
C GLU A 366 16.22 14.77 -3.41
N LYS A 367 15.97 15.67 -2.49
CA LYS A 367 16.34 15.48 -1.09
C LYS A 367 15.76 14.19 -0.49
N PHE A 368 14.61 13.71 -0.96
CA PHE A 368 13.91 12.55 -0.42
C PHE A 368 13.87 11.35 -1.35
N THR A 369 14.21 11.52 -2.62
CA THR A 369 14.32 10.45 -3.63
C THR A 369 15.75 9.96 -3.82
N GLN A 370 16.75 10.86 -3.75
CA GLN A 370 18.16 10.49 -3.74
C GLN A 370 18.59 10.09 -2.32
N ILE A 371 18.17 8.90 -1.94
CA ILE A 371 18.51 8.30 -0.65
C ILE A 371 19.86 7.58 -0.81
N PRO A 372 20.81 7.70 0.14
CA PRO A 372 22.04 6.92 0.11
C PRO A 372 21.73 5.42 0.01
N GLU A 373 22.45 4.69 -0.84
CA GLU A 373 22.33 3.24 -0.86
C GLU A 373 22.61 2.71 0.55
N MET A 374 21.63 2.00 1.10
CA MET A 374 21.84 1.30 2.35
C MET A 374 22.85 0.19 2.08
N LYS A 375 24.01 0.24 2.74
CA LYS A 375 24.79 -0.99 2.91
C LYS A 375 23.83 -1.97 3.58
N ILE A 376 23.47 -3.05 2.88
CA ILE A 376 22.72 -4.14 3.48
C ILE A 376 23.53 -4.53 4.71
N PRO A 377 23.00 -4.45 5.93
CA PRO A 377 23.72 -4.98 7.09
C PRO A 377 24.10 -6.40 6.70
N ALA A 378 25.38 -6.77 6.87
CA ALA A 378 25.78 -8.16 6.71
C ALA A 378 24.75 -9.00 7.43
N ALA A 379 24.27 -10.07 6.79
CA ALA A 379 23.26 -10.95 7.39
C ALA A 379 23.68 -11.17 8.85
N PRO A 380 22.75 -11.00 9.81
CA PRO A 380 23.12 -11.06 11.21
C PRO A 380 23.92 -12.35 11.41
N LEU A 381 25.11 -12.21 12.02
CA LEU A 381 25.99 -13.34 12.32
C LEU A 381 25.12 -14.46 12.93
N PRO A 382 25.32 -15.72 12.51
CA PRO A 382 24.63 -16.85 13.11
C PRO A 382 24.67 -16.74 14.63
N ALA A 383 23.62 -17.13 15.32
CA ALA A 383 23.54 -17.01 16.78
C ALA A 383 24.79 -17.51 17.51
N LEU A 384 25.42 -18.56 16.97
CA LEU A 384 26.69 -19.10 17.47
C LEU A 384 27.89 -18.12 17.34
N ALA A 385 27.90 -17.26 16.33
CA ALA A 385 28.94 -16.26 16.15
C ALA A 385 28.75 -15.04 17.07
N ARG A 386 27.49 -14.73 17.44
CA ARG A 386 27.18 -13.71 18.46
C ARG A 386 27.56 -14.14 19.86
N THR A 387 27.45 -15.44 20.17
CA THR A 387 27.81 -15.98 21.50
C THR A 387 29.31 -16.02 21.75
N LEU A 388 30.14 -15.89 20.73
CA LEU A 388 31.60 -15.90 20.88
C LEU A 388 32.19 -14.50 21.07
N ASP A 389 31.50 -13.43 20.68
CA ASP A 389 32.02 -12.04 20.73
C ASP A 389 31.36 -11.16 21.78
N GLU A 390 30.18 -11.50 22.28
CA GLU A 390 29.53 -10.81 23.39
C GLU A 390 29.71 -11.68 24.63
N THR A 391 30.56 -11.28 25.53
CA THR A 391 30.45 -11.64 26.95
C THR A 391 29.10 -11.18 27.44
N ILE A 392 28.13 -12.08 27.34
CA ILE A 392 26.74 -11.83 27.65
C ILE A 392 26.65 -11.71 29.15
N GLU A 393 26.62 -10.49 29.67
CA GLU A 393 25.96 -10.19 30.92
C GLU A 393 24.44 -10.36 30.74
N THR A 394 23.99 -11.54 30.35
CA THR A 394 22.59 -11.91 30.43
C THR A 394 22.45 -13.01 31.45
N ASP A 395 22.18 -12.60 32.68
CA ASP A 395 21.46 -13.46 33.67
C ASP A 395 20.03 -13.81 33.16
N GLY A 396 19.81 -13.81 31.88
CA GLY A 396 18.59 -14.16 31.22
C GLY A 396 18.67 -15.56 30.61
N PHE A 397 18.37 -16.61 31.38
CA PHE A 397 18.05 -17.90 30.81
C PHE A 397 16.89 -17.73 29.83
N GLU A 398 17.17 -17.92 28.53
CA GLU A 398 16.13 -18.10 27.54
C GLU A 398 15.57 -19.51 27.69
N CYS A 399 14.37 -19.61 28.24
CA CYS A 399 13.64 -20.87 28.22
C CYS A 399 13.36 -21.29 26.77
N SER A 400 13.86 -22.43 26.37
CA SER A 400 13.50 -23.11 25.14
C SER A 400 12.39 -24.15 25.41
N GLY A 401 11.80 -24.69 24.37
CA GLY A 401 10.69 -25.63 24.47
C GLY A 401 9.41 -24.96 24.99
N CYS A 402 8.66 -25.61 25.89
CA CYS A 402 7.40 -25.08 26.41
C CYS A 402 7.52 -23.73 27.15
N GLY A 403 8.70 -23.37 27.63
CA GLY A 403 8.95 -22.06 28.26
C GLY A 403 9.05 -20.89 27.27
N ALA A 404 9.09 -21.15 25.98
CA ALA A 404 9.09 -20.11 24.92
C ALA A 404 7.68 -19.70 24.47
N LYS A 405 6.61 -20.25 25.05
CA LYS A 405 5.22 -19.87 24.73
C LYS A 405 4.97 -18.39 25.03
N ALA A 406 4.15 -17.75 24.21
CA ALA A 406 3.57 -16.46 24.57
C ALA A 406 2.71 -16.62 25.85
N GLY A 407 2.65 -15.58 26.68
CA GLY A 407 1.83 -15.60 27.89
C GLY A 407 0.38 -15.96 27.58
N ALA A 408 -0.25 -16.78 28.40
CA ALA A 408 -1.63 -17.26 28.17
C ALA A 408 -2.64 -16.10 28.13
N ASP A 409 -2.44 -15.07 28.89
CA ASP A 409 -3.19 -13.82 28.91
C ASP A 409 -3.04 -13.06 27.57
N ILE A 410 -1.81 -12.92 27.05
CA ILE A 410 -1.52 -12.28 25.77
C ILE A 410 -2.25 -13.00 24.64
N LEU A 411 -2.16 -14.32 24.58
CA LEU A 411 -2.80 -15.12 23.52
C LEU A 411 -4.33 -15.03 23.59
N SER A 412 -4.91 -15.21 24.79
CA SER A 412 -6.37 -15.19 24.94
C SER A 412 -6.98 -13.82 24.63
N GLU A 413 -6.35 -12.74 25.07
CA GLU A 413 -6.79 -11.37 24.76
C GLU A 413 -6.62 -11.02 23.27
N ALA A 414 -5.49 -11.41 22.65
CA ALA A 414 -5.26 -11.20 21.23
C ALA A 414 -6.28 -11.97 20.37
N LEU A 415 -6.56 -13.23 20.72
CA LEU A 415 -7.54 -14.06 20.01
C LEU A 415 -8.96 -13.48 20.13
N ALA A 416 -9.36 -13.07 21.34
CA ALA A 416 -10.65 -12.44 21.56
C ALA A 416 -10.81 -11.14 20.75
N ALA A 417 -9.78 -10.28 20.76
CA ALA A 417 -9.77 -9.05 19.98
C ALA A 417 -9.80 -9.32 18.47
N ALA A 418 -9.04 -10.32 17.99
CA ALA A 418 -9.02 -10.72 16.59
C ALA A 418 -10.40 -11.22 16.13
N CYS A 419 -11.06 -12.05 16.92
CA CYS A 419 -12.42 -12.54 16.64
C CYS A 419 -13.44 -11.40 16.61
N GLN A 420 -13.33 -10.44 17.53
CA GLN A 420 -14.22 -9.26 17.54
C GLN A 420 -14.02 -8.41 16.29
N MET A 421 -12.77 -8.13 15.90
CA MET A 421 -12.46 -7.40 14.69
C MET A 421 -12.94 -8.11 13.44
N ALA A 422 -12.70 -9.42 13.31
CA ALA A 422 -13.15 -10.23 12.18
C ALA A 422 -14.67 -10.25 12.05
N ARG A 423 -15.42 -10.33 13.17
CA ARG A 423 -16.90 -10.21 13.18
C ARG A 423 -17.34 -8.84 12.68
N GLY A 424 -16.69 -7.77 13.14
CA GLY A 424 -16.98 -6.40 12.68
C GLY A 424 -16.75 -6.22 11.17
N LYS A 425 -15.94 -7.06 10.56
CA LYS A 425 -15.65 -7.10 9.11
C LYS A 425 -16.52 -8.12 8.35
N GLY A 426 -17.48 -8.77 9.02
CA GLY A 426 -18.43 -9.66 8.38
C GLY A 426 -18.06 -11.14 8.39
N ALA A 427 -17.02 -11.56 9.12
CA ALA A 427 -16.67 -12.97 9.25
C ALA A 427 -17.84 -13.74 9.92
N ASP A 428 -18.23 -14.89 9.33
CA ASP A 428 -19.34 -15.70 9.84
C ASP A 428 -18.99 -16.31 11.22
N PRO A 429 -19.80 -16.05 12.25
CA PRO A 429 -19.57 -16.55 13.61
C PRO A 429 -19.39 -18.06 13.73
N ARG A 430 -19.91 -18.83 12.78
CA ARG A 430 -19.78 -20.30 12.77
C ARG A 430 -18.34 -20.79 12.62
N TYR A 431 -17.49 -19.99 11.97
CA TYR A 431 -16.10 -20.35 11.68
C TYR A 431 -15.09 -19.68 12.61
N LEU A 432 -15.56 -18.83 13.53
CA LEU A 432 -14.69 -18.17 14.49
C LEU A 432 -14.31 -19.13 15.65
N PRO A 433 -13.10 -18.99 16.20
CA PRO A 433 -12.72 -19.73 17.39
C PRO A 433 -13.71 -19.53 18.53
N PRO A 434 -13.99 -20.56 19.33
CA PRO A 434 -14.83 -20.43 20.52
C PRO A 434 -14.17 -19.46 21.51
N SER A 435 -14.97 -18.52 22.05
CA SER A 435 -14.48 -17.52 23.00
C SER A 435 -13.98 -18.16 24.29
N GLY A 436 -12.80 -17.75 24.76
CA GLY A 436 -12.28 -18.08 26.09
C GLY A 436 -11.51 -19.38 26.21
N ILE A 437 -11.26 -20.10 25.11
CA ILE A 437 -10.54 -21.39 25.17
C ILE A 437 -9.27 -21.31 24.33
N THR A 438 -8.12 -21.31 25.01
CA THR A 438 -6.81 -21.52 24.38
C THR A 438 -6.47 -23.02 24.48
N LEU A 439 -6.85 -23.79 23.46
CA LEU A 439 -6.53 -25.22 23.42
C LEU A 439 -5.35 -25.47 22.49
N ASP A 440 -4.39 -26.27 22.93
CA ASP A 440 -3.30 -26.79 22.08
C ASP A 440 -3.81 -27.86 21.08
N HIS A 441 -5.11 -28.24 21.17
CA HIS A 441 -5.78 -29.15 20.25
C HIS A 441 -7.13 -28.57 19.83
N GLY A 442 -7.60 -28.97 18.66
CA GLY A 442 -8.91 -28.59 18.16
C GLY A 442 -9.78 -29.78 17.82
N THR A 443 -11.10 -29.63 18.01
CA THR A 443 -12.07 -30.64 17.59
C THR A 443 -12.64 -30.26 16.22
N ILE A 444 -12.59 -31.19 15.29
CA ILE A 444 -13.17 -31.03 13.96
C ILE A 444 -14.53 -31.79 13.97
N HIS A 445 -15.59 -31.03 13.74
CA HIS A 445 -16.92 -31.60 13.56
C HIS A 445 -17.13 -32.00 12.11
N LEU A 446 -17.14 -33.31 11.85
CA LEU A 446 -17.40 -33.82 10.50
C LEU A 446 -18.87 -33.60 10.11
N PRO A 447 -19.16 -33.17 8.86
CA PRO A 447 -20.52 -33.03 8.37
C PRO A 447 -21.32 -34.36 8.52
N ARG A 448 -22.60 -34.28 8.94
CA ARG A 448 -23.45 -35.48 9.14
C ARG A 448 -23.70 -36.28 7.86
N ASN A 449 -23.55 -35.62 6.69
CA ASN A 449 -23.81 -36.22 5.36
C ASN A 449 -22.51 -36.53 4.61
N MET A 450 -21.43 -36.91 5.34
CA MET A 450 -20.21 -37.35 4.65
C MET A 450 -20.45 -38.63 3.85
N PRO A 451 -19.92 -38.73 2.62
CA PRO A 451 -19.90 -40.00 1.88
C PRO A 451 -19.21 -41.11 2.70
N GLN A 452 -19.70 -42.33 2.60
CA GLN A 452 -19.14 -43.48 3.36
C GLN A 452 -17.64 -43.73 3.11
N LYS A 453 -17.09 -43.21 1.98
CA LYS A 453 -15.69 -43.37 1.57
C LYS A 453 -14.90 -42.08 1.60
N ALA A 454 -15.42 -41.01 2.23
CA ALA A 454 -14.67 -39.73 2.32
C ALA A 454 -13.39 -39.94 3.14
N SER A 455 -12.28 -39.41 2.64
CA SER A 455 -11.01 -39.35 3.33
C SER A 455 -10.71 -37.91 3.80
N LEU A 456 -9.80 -37.78 4.76
CA LEU A 456 -9.28 -36.47 5.18
C LEU A 456 -7.95 -36.21 4.47
N SER A 457 -7.84 -35.02 3.95
CA SER A 457 -6.59 -34.48 3.39
C SER A 457 -6.02 -33.43 4.33
N GLN A 458 -4.70 -33.36 4.45
CA GLN A 458 -4.02 -32.36 5.28
C GLN A 458 -2.89 -31.72 4.50
N SER A 459 -2.74 -30.39 4.66
CA SER A 459 -1.58 -29.63 4.21
C SER A 459 -1.03 -28.80 5.37
N VAL A 460 0.28 -28.48 5.33
CA VAL A 460 0.95 -27.63 6.32
C VAL A 460 1.87 -26.67 5.60
N ASP A 461 1.61 -25.36 5.75
CA ASP A 461 2.48 -24.30 5.28
C ASP A 461 2.81 -23.30 6.37
N PHE A 462 4.03 -22.76 6.34
CA PHE A 462 4.57 -21.89 7.36
C PHE A 462 5.47 -20.82 6.73
N LEU A 463 5.14 -19.53 6.93
CA LEU A 463 5.83 -18.39 6.33
C LEU A 463 6.52 -17.52 7.38
N SER A 464 7.75 -17.10 7.11
CA SER A 464 8.36 -15.97 7.83
C SER A 464 7.69 -14.67 7.41
N GLN A 465 7.55 -13.72 8.35
CA GLN A 465 6.95 -12.42 8.05
C GLN A 465 7.81 -11.67 7.02
N HIS A 466 7.28 -11.55 5.82
CA HIS A 466 7.95 -10.93 4.67
C HIS A 466 7.37 -9.56 4.30
N ILE A 467 6.27 -9.15 4.93
CA ILE A 467 5.65 -7.84 4.81
C ILE A 467 5.44 -7.23 6.19
N SER A 468 5.50 -5.89 6.28
CA SER A 468 5.46 -5.19 7.57
C SER A 468 4.07 -5.11 8.20
N ASP A 469 3.01 -5.18 7.39
CA ASP A 469 1.61 -5.14 7.85
C ASP A 469 1.23 -6.53 8.37
N ALA A 470 1.11 -6.66 9.69
CA ALA A 470 0.80 -7.93 10.35
C ALA A 470 -0.59 -8.49 9.97
N TYR A 471 -1.57 -7.63 9.71
CA TYR A 471 -2.89 -8.06 9.28
C TYR A 471 -2.86 -8.62 7.85
N LEU A 472 -2.21 -7.94 6.90
CA LEU A 472 -2.05 -8.46 5.54
C LEU A 472 -1.22 -9.74 5.52
N PHE A 473 -0.17 -9.82 6.37
CA PHE A 473 0.60 -11.04 6.53
C PHE A 473 -0.27 -12.21 6.99
N GLY A 474 -1.18 -11.97 7.96
CA GLY A 474 -2.15 -12.95 8.42
C GLY A 474 -3.05 -13.48 7.30
N ARG A 475 -3.60 -12.58 6.48
CA ARG A 475 -4.41 -12.93 5.31
C ARG A 475 -3.65 -13.77 4.30
N ILE A 476 -2.44 -13.33 3.92
CA ILE A 476 -1.60 -14.03 2.93
C ILE A 476 -1.20 -15.41 3.42
N ALA A 477 -0.82 -15.57 4.70
CA ALA A 477 -0.45 -16.86 5.27
C ALA A 477 -1.62 -17.86 5.26
N ALA A 478 -2.84 -17.41 5.55
CA ALA A 478 -4.04 -18.25 5.47
C ALA A 478 -4.35 -18.67 4.03
N LEU A 479 -4.33 -17.73 3.08
CA LEU A 479 -4.56 -18.01 1.65
C LEU A 479 -3.50 -18.95 1.06
N HIS A 480 -2.25 -18.79 1.48
CA HIS A 480 -1.15 -19.66 1.06
C HIS A 480 -1.37 -21.11 1.54
N ALA A 481 -1.67 -21.29 2.82
CA ALA A 481 -1.92 -22.61 3.39
C ALA A 481 -3.19 -23.30 2.87
N LEU A 482 -4.20 -22.54 2.48
CA LEU A 482 -5.42 -23.07 1.86
C LEU A 482 -5.23 -23.47 0.40
N SER A 483 -4.21 -22.95 -0.26
CA SER A 483 -3.98 -23.08 -1.71
C SER A 483 -3.86 -24.53 -2.17
N ASP A 484 -3.03 -25.32 -1.48
CA ASP A 484 -2.86 -26.77 -1.76
C ASP A 484 -4.18 -27.54 -1.70
N ILE A 485 -5.03 -27.19 -0.75
CA ILE A 485 -6.35 -27.81 -0.56
C ILE A 485 -7.25 -27.51 -1.75
N PHE A 486 -7.25 -26.25 -2.23
CA PHE A 486 -8.07 -25.83 -3.36
C PHE A 486 -7.64 -26.48 -4.68
N VAL A 487 -6.32 -26.55 -4.96
CA VAL A 487 -5.83 -27.17 -6.19
C VAL A 487 -5.99 -28.68 -6.22
N ALA A 488 -6.11 -29.31 -5.03
CA ALA A 488 -6.52 -30.72 -4.91
C ALA A 488 -8.02 -30.94 -5.12
N GLY A 489 -8.83 -29.90 -5.28
CA GLY A 489 -10.29 -29.98 -5.39
C GLY A 489 -10.97 -30.35 -4.08
N ASN A 490 -10.28 -30.18 -2.96
CA ASN A 490 -10.77 -30.56 -1.64
C ASN A 490 -11.46 -29.37 -0.94
N LYS A 491 -12.39 -29.67 -0.03
CA LYS A 491 -13.09 -28.67 0.78
C LYS A 491 -12.42 -28.52 2.15
N PRO A 492 -11.84 -27.37 2.50
CA PRO A 492 -11.25 -27.18 3.81
C PRO A 492 -12.33 -27.21 4.91
N LEU A 493 -11.98 -27.70 6.09
CA LEU A 493 -12.86 -27.81 7.26
C LEU A 493 -12.34 -27.00 8.44
N ALA A 494 -11.07 -27.20 8.75
CA ALA A 494 -10.46 -26.67 9.95
C ALA A 494 -8.97 -26.39 9.73
N ALA A 495 -8.47 -25.41 10.48
CA ALA A 495 -7.07 -25.07 10.52
C ALA A 495 -6.57 -24.97 11.97
N GLN A 496 -5.31 -25.32 12.19
CA GLN A 496 -4.56 -25.04 13.42
C GLN A 496 -3.43 -24.08 13.09
N ALA A 497 -3.31 -22.99 13.86
CA ALA A 497 -2.29 -21.98 13.64
C ALA A 497 -0.96 -22.36 14.31
N LEU A 498 0.13 -22.18 13.59
CA LEU A 498 1.50 -22.19 14.08
C LEU A 498 2.02 -20.77 14.07
N VAL A 499 2.25 -20.17 15.23
CA VAL A 499 2.57 -18.74 15.33
C VAL A 499 3.86 -18.53 16.11
N THR A 500 4.76 -17.71 15.57
CA THR A 500 5.79 -17.07 16.36
C THR A 500 5.57 -15.56 16.37
N VAL A 501 5.67 -14.94 17.55
CA VAL A 501 5.66 -13.50 17.69
C VAL A 501 7.06 -13.01 18.03
N GLN A 502 7.41 -11.83 17.51
CA GLN A 502 8.72 -11.26 17.80
C GLN A 502 8.84 -10.94 19.29
N ARG A 503 10.05 -11.18 19.85
CA ARG A 503 10.37 -10.84 21.24
C ARG A 503 10.35 -9.32 21.42
N THR A 504 9.27 -8.80 21.98
CA THR A 504 9.02 -7.39 22.27
C THR A 504 8.25 -7.26 23.58
N ARG A 505 7.83 -6.05 23.96
CA ARG A 505 6.98 -5.85 25.13
C ARG A 505 5.60 -6.53 24.96
N PRO A 506 4.94 -6.97 26.03
CA PRO A 506 3.65 -7.66 25.98
C PRO A 506 2.57 -6.95 25.16
N LYS A 507 2.45 -5.61 25.29
CA LYS A 507 1.50 -4.79 24.52
C LYS A 507 1.76 -4.86 23.02
N MET A 508 3.01 -4.84 22.60
CA MET A 508 3.42 -4.94 21.19
C MET A 508 3.14 -6.35 20.65
N GLN A 509 3.49 -7.40 21.43
CA GLN A 509 3.21 -8.78 21.06
C GLN A 509 1.72 -9.00 20.88
N LYS A 510 0.90 -8.51 21.82
CA LYS A 510 -0.56 -8.56 21.75
C LYS A 510 -1.08 -7.88 20.50
N SER A 511 -0.61 -6.65 20.20
CA SER A 511 -1.04 -5.89 19.01
C SER A 511 -0.72 -6.63 17.72
N ASP A 512 0.54 -7.08 17.55
CA ASP A 512 0.96 -7.77 16.33
C ASP A 512 0.23 -9.12 16.17
N LEU A 513 0.10 -9.89 17.25
CA LEU A 513 -0.62 -11.17 17.26
C LEU A 513 -2.11 -10.98 16.92
N THR A 514 -2.75 -9.95 17.51
CA THR A 514 -4.15 -9.63 17.23
C THR A 514 -4.36 -9.34 15.74
N LEU A 515 -3.51 -8.53 15.14
CA LEU A 515 -3.60 -8.18 13.72
C LEU A 515 -3.36 -9.39 12.82
N MET A 516 -2.32 -10.19 13.09
CA MET A 516 -2.04 -11.41 12.32
C MET A 516 -3.22 -12.39 12.37
N LEU A 517 -3.74 -12.67 13.58
CA LEU A 517 -4.86 -13.59 13.74
C LEU A 517 -6.16 -13.04 13.16
N CYS A 518 -6.41 -11.73 13.25
CA CYS A 518 -7.58 -11.10 12.62
C CYS A 518 -7.59 -11.33 11.11
N GLY A 519 -6.47 -11.02 10.43
CA GLY A 519 -6.36 -11.25 8.99
C GLY A 519 -6.51 -12.71 8.59
N ALA A 520 -5.90 -13.62 9.36
CA ALA A 520 -6.01 -15.06 9.11
C ALA A 520 -7.43 -15.59 9.32
N ILE A 521 -8.08 -15.22 10.42
CA ILE A 521 -9.45 -15.64 10.75
C ILE A 521 -10.44 -15.15 9.68
N GLU A 522 -10.26 -13.93 9.18
CA GLU A 522 -11.11 -13.37 8.11
C GLU A 522 -11.05 -14.24 6.85
N GLU A 523 -9.85 -14.62 6.39
CA GLU A 523 -9.70 -15.47 5.20
C GLU A 523 -10.18 -16.91 5.44
N LEU A 524 -9.83 -17.49 6.59
CA LEU A 524 -10.30 -18.83 6.94
C LEU A 524 -11.84 -18.89 6.98
N ALA A 525 -12.49 -17.90 7.60
CA ALA A 525 -13.95 -17.82 7.67
C ALA A 525 -14.59 -17.60 6.30
N ALA A 526 -13.98 -16.74 5.44
CA ALA A 526 -14.44 -16.54 4.06
C ALA A 526 -14.42 -17.83 3.23
N HIS A 527 -13.55 -18.78 3.61
CA HIS A 527 -13.44 -20.12 3.00
C HIS A 527 -14.06 -21.23 3.84
N GLU A 528 -15.02 -20.92 4.70
CA GLU A 528 -15.76 -21.86 5.55
C GLU A 528 -14.86 -22.76 6.41
N THR A 529 -13.69 -22.27 6.80
CA THR A 529 -12.66 -22.99 7.55
C THR A 529 -12.60 -22.49 8.99
N SER A 530 -12.78 -23.38 9.97
CA SER A 530 -12.71 -23.01 11.39
C SER A 530 -11.29 -23.00 11.89
N LEU A 531 -10.86 -21.93 12.58
CA LEU A 531 -9.62 -21.95 13.36
C LEU A 531 -9.89 -22.68 14.69
N THR A 532 -9.39 -23.92 14.84
CA THR A 532 -9.74 -24.81 15.95
C THR A 532 -8.72 -24.84 17.09
N GLY A 533 -7.55 -24.25 16.88
CA GLY A 533 -6.48 -24.21 17.87
C GLY A 533 -5.15 -23.88 17.22
N GLY A 534 -4.08 -24.20 17.92
CA GLY A 534 -2.73 -23.97 17.39
C GLY A 534 -1.67 -23.84 18.48
N HIS A 535 -0.50 -23.33 18.11
CA HIS A 535 0.63 -23.14 19.01
C HIS A 535 1.24 -21.78 18.81
N THR A 536 1.59 -21.10 19.91
CA THR A 536 2.19 -19.76 19.86
C THR A 536 3.49 -19.73 20.64
N THR A 537 4.57 -19.23 20.03
CA THR A 537 5.88 -19.07 20.66
C THR A 537 6.42 -17.65 20.47
N VAL A 538 7.45 -17.30 21.24
CA VAL A 538 8.18 -16.03 21.11
C VAL A 538 9.55 -16.34 20.51
N ALA A 539 9.90 -15.68 19.39
CA ALA A 539 11.17 -15.87 18.69
C ALA A 539 11.78 -14.52 18.26
N SER A 540 12.93 -14.57 17.61
CA SER A 540 13.57 -13.37 17.02
C SER A 540 12.78 -12.81 15.84
N GLU A 541 12.06 -13.66 15.13
CA GLU A 541 11.27 -13.31 13.94
C GLU A 541 9.82 -13.76 14.11
N ALA A 542 8.89 -12.99 13.56
CA ALA A 542 7.50 -13.37 13.49
C ALA A 542 7.29 -14.34 12.32
N MET A 543 6.52 -15.41 12.56
CA MET A 543 6.15 -16.38 11.54
C MET A 543 4.69 -16.80 11.78
N LEU A 544 4.02 -17.19 10.69
CA LEU A 544 2.65 -17.70 10.74
C LEU A 544 2.44 -18.76 9.67
N GLY A 545 1.80 -19.83 10.06
CA GLY A 545 1.37 -20.88 9.16
C GLY A 545 0.21 -21.67 9.74
N PHE A 546 -0.25 -22.63 8.96
CA PHE A 546 -1.43 -23.43 9.32
C PHE A 546 -1.26 -24.88 8.93
N SER A 547 -1.73 -25.77 9.79
CA SER A 547 -2.09 -27.13 9.41
C SER A 547 -3.57 -27.12 9.06
N VAL A 548 -3.88 -27.34 7.78
CA VAL A 548 -5.26 -27.33 7.27
C VAL A 548 -5.73 -28.76 7.06
N THR A 549 -6.91 -29.07 7.59
CA THR A 549 -7.61 -30.34 7.37
C THR A 549 -8.81 -30.11 6.45
N ALA A 550 -8.97 -30.96 5.46
CA ALA A 550 -10.00 -30.88 4.43
C ALA A 550 -10.68 -32.25 4.20
N ILE A 551 -11.87 -32.23 3.62
CA ILE A 551 -12.51 -33.41 3.07
C ILE A 551 -11.99 -33.59 1.65
N ALA A 552 -11.44 -34.80 1.38
CA ALA A 552 -11.09 -35.21 0.04
C ALA A 552 -12.29 -35.90 -0.64
N ASN A 553 -12.38 -35.74 -1.97
CA ASN A 553 -13.34 -36.49 -2.79
C ASN A 553 -13.12 -38.00 -2.71
N GLU A 554 -14.17 -38.81 -3.01
CA GLU A 554 -14.32 -40.23 -2.65
C GLU A 554 -13.11 -41.14 -2.94
N ASP A 555 -12.18 -40.88 -3.75
CA ASP A 555 -10.97 -41.70 -3.96
C ASP A 555 -9.65 -40.93 -3.91
N GLY A 556 -9.64 -39.62 -3.61
CA GLY A 556 -8.42 -38.79 -3.57
C GLY A 556 -7.66 -38.72 -4.91
N SER A 557 -8.18 -39.35 -5.95
CA SER A 557 -7.59 -39.35 -7.28
C SER A 557 -8.32 -38.38 -8.20
N CYS A 558 -7.57 -37.43 -8.75
CA CYS A 558 -8.06 -36.65 -9.88
C CYS A 558 -8.17 -37.58 -11.10
N PRO A 559 -9.29 -37.61 -11.83
CA PRO A 559 -9.40 -38.39 -13.05
C PRO A 559 -8.26 -38.08 -14.04
N PRO A 560 -7.73 -39.05 -14.79
CA PRO A 560 -6.68 -38.79 -15.76
C PRO A 560 -7.16 -37.86 -16.86
N LEU A 561 -6.22 -37.13 -17.46
CA LEU A 561 -6.51 -36.30 -18.63
C LEU A 561 -7.03 -37.16 -19.78
N PRO A 562 -7.96 -36.66 -20.63
CA PRO A 562 -8.45 -37.39 -21.76
C PRO A 562 -7.34 -37.77 -22.74
N GLU A 563 -7.31 -39.02 -23.16
CA GLU A 563 -6.35 -39.51 -24.16
C GLU A 563 -6.62 -38.91 -25.56
N GLY A 564 -5.54 -38.58 -26.27
CA GLY A 564 -5.63 -38.12 -27.67
C GLY A 564 -6.07 -36.65 -27.83
N GLU A 565 -6.29 -35.91 -26.74
CA GLU A 565 -6.59 -34.48 -26.80
C GLU A 565 -5.33 -33.63 -26.62
N GLU A 566 -5.30 -32.47 -27.30
CA GLU A 566 -4.27 -31.44 -27.02
C GLU A 566 -4.53 -30.84 -25.65
N ILE A 567 -3.49 -30.83 -24.76
CA ILE A 567 -3.58 -30.36 -23.40
C ILE A 567 -2.92 -28.99 -23.25
N ALA A 568 -3.73 -27.97 -22.97
CA ALA A 568 -3.27 -26.60 -22.71
C ALA A 568 -2.87 -26.43 -21.25
N LEU A 569 -1.95 -25.48 -21.02
CA LEU A 569 -1.53 -25.02 -19.70
C LEU A 569 -2.10 -23.63 -19.44
N ILE A 570 -2.87 -23.47 -18.36
CA ILE A 570 -3.40 -22.18 -17.89
C ILE A 570 -2.68 -21.78 -16.62
N LEU A 571 -2.23 -20.52 -16.52
CA LEU A 571 -1.77 -19.90 -15.30
C LEU A 571 -2.75 -18.80 -14.87
N THR A 572 -3.25 -18.86 -13.64
CA THR A 572 -4.35 -17.98 -13.17
C THR A 572 -3.92 -16.64 -12.63
N LYS A 573 -2.69 -16.51 -12.13
CA LYS A 573 -2.12 -15.27 -11.59
C LYS A 573 -0.73 -15.02 -12.20
N PRO A 574 -0.29 -13.75 -12.26
CA PRO A 574 1.04 -13.42 -12.76
C PRO A 574 2.14 -13.86 -11.79
N ILE A 575 3.36 -14.05 -12.32
CA ILE A 575 4.56 -14.36 -11.54
C ILE A 575 5.46 -13.14 -11.34
N GLY A 576 6.40 -13.22 -10.38
CA GLY A 576 7.38 -12.19 -10.07
C GLY A 576 7.32 -11.68 -8.63
N ILE A 577 6.62 -12.39 -7.72
CA ILE A 577 6.49 -12.00 -6.30
C ILE A 577 7.86 -12.00 -5.62
N GLY A 578 8.66 -13.04 -5.83
CA GLY A 578 9.96 -13.19 -5.16
C GLY A 578 10.93 -12.06 -5.54
N VAL A 579 11.04 -11.71 -6.81
CA VAL A 579 11.90 -10.60 -7.26
C VAL A 579 11.41 -9.25 -6.72
N ILE A 580 10.11 -9.02 -6.63
CA ILE A 580 9.53 -7.77 -6.09
C ILE A 580 9.81 -7.68 -4.59
N LEU A 581 9.60 -8.73 -3.82
CA LEU A 581 9.90 -8.76 -2.39
C LEU A 581 11.41 -8.63 -2.13
N ALA A 582 12.26 -9.28 -2.96
CA ALA A 582 13.71 -9.12 -2.88
C ALA A 582 14.14 -7.67 -3.20
N ALA A 583 13.48 -7.00 -4.12
CA ALA A 583 13.71 -5.59 -4.42
C ALA A 583 13.22 -4.69 -3.27
N GLU A 584 12.07 -5.00 -2.65
CA GLU A 584 11.57 -4.27 -1.47
C GLU A 584 12.57 -4.35 -0.32
N MET A 585 13.04 -5.54 0.03
CA MET A 585 14.04 -5.75 1.09
C MET A 585 15.32 -4.95 0.86
N ARG A 586 15.68 -4.64 -0.40
CA ARG A 586 16.83 -3.82 -0.80
C ARG A 586 16.50 -2.33 -0.96
N GLY A 587 15.25 -1.91 -0.75
CA GLY A 587 14.81 -0.53 -0.96
C GLY A 587 14.76 -0.10 -2.44
N LEU A 588 14.71 -1.05 -3.37
CA LEU A 588 14.74 -0.82 -4.81
C LEU A 588 13.36 -0.99 -5.49
N CYS A 589 12.37 -1.52 -4.77
CA CYS A 589 11.04 -1.80 -5.30
C CYS A 589 10.25 -0.50 -5.54
N PRO A 590 9.67 -0.29 -6.73
CA PRO A 590 8.67 0.74 -6.95
C PRO A 590 7.40 0.42 -6.17
N ALA A 591 6.76 1.45 -5.57
CA ALA A 591 5.54 1.30 -4.78
C ALA A 591 4.41 0.59 -5.57
N ALA A 592 4.21 0.95 -6.85
CA ALA A 592 3.19 0.33 -7.70
C ALA A 592 3.43 -1.18 -7.93
N SER A 593 4.70 -1.61 -8.06
CA SER A 593 5.04 -3.03 -8.19
C SER A 593 4.78 -3.78 -6.89
N TYR A 594 5.07 -3.16 -5.76
CA TYR A 594 4.77 -3.72 -4.45
C TYR A 594 3.27 -3.90 -4.23
N GLU A 595 2.46 -2.88 -4.55
CA GLU A 595 0.99 -2.97 -4.46
C GLU A 595 0.44 -4.07 -5.33
N ALA A 596 0.90 -4.18 -6.58
CA ALA A 596 0.50 -5.25 -7.48
C ALA A 596 0.86 -6.65 -6.94
N ALA A 597 2.02 -6.81 -6.31
CA ALA A 597 2.39 -8.08 -5.68
C ALA A 597 1.51 -8.42 -4.46
N ILE A 598 1.19 -7.43 -3.62
CA ILE A 598 0.26 -7.60 -2.49
C ILE A 598 -1.13 -8.01 -3.00
N GLU A 599 -1.65 -7.37 -4.04
CA GLU A 599 -2.95 -7.74 -4.64
C GLU A 599 -2.97 -9.18 -5.15
N VAL A 600 -1.90 -9.62 -5.83
CA VAL A 600 -1.75 -11.00 -6.31
C VAL A 600 -1.72 -11.99 -5.14
N MET A 601 -0.97 -11.71 -4.09
CA MET A 601 -0.89 -12.58 -2.90
C MET A 601 -2.21 -12.67 -2.15
N LEU A 602 -3.02 -11.61 -2.13
CA LEU A 602 -4.34 -11.57 -1.49
C LEU A 602 -5.46 -12.17 -2.34
N THR A 603 -5.18 -12.51 -3.60
CA THR A 603 -6.17 -13.17 -4.46
C THR A 603 -6.25 -14.66 -4.13
N SER A 604 -7.40 -15.14 -3.66
CA SER A 604 -7.62 -16.55 -3.34
C SER A 604 -7.56 -17.45 -4.59
N ASN A 605 -7.04 -18.65 -4.46
CA ASN A 605 -7.06 -19.68 -5.50
C ASN A 605 -8.38 -20.49 -5.53
N ALA A 606 -9.25 -20.37 -4.52
CA ALA A 606 -10.50 -21.11 -4.43
C ALA A 606 -11.39 -20.95 -5.67
N GLY A 607 -11.74 -19.69 -6.00
CA GLY A 607 -12.60 -19.42 -7.14
C GLY A 607 -12.01 -19.85 -8.47
N ALA A 608 -10.67 -19.79 -8.62
CA ALA A 608 -10.01 -20.29 -9.83
C ALA A 608 -10.11 -21.81 -9.94
N ALA A 609 -9.84 -22.54 -8.85
CA ALA A 609 -9.95 -23.98 -8.80
C ALA A 609 -11.39 -24.44 -9.07
N ASP A 610 -12.39 -23.81 -8.47
CA ASP A 610 -13.80 -24.10 -8.67
C ASP A 610 -14.25 -23.89 -10.13
N ILE A 611 -13.83 -22.79 -10.76
CA ILE A 611 -14.13 -22.52 -12.17
C ILE A 611 -13.49 -23.59 -13.06
N ILE A 612 -12.24 -23.94 -12.83
CA ILE A 612 -11.53 -24.93 -13.63
C ILE A 612 -12.20 -26.29 -13.50
N LEU A 613 -12.42 -26.78 -12.27
CA LEU A 613 -12.99 -28.12 -12.01
C LEU A 613 -14.44 -28.23 -12.48
N SER A 614 -15.25 -27.19 -12.35
CA SER A 614 -16.64 -27.21 -12.81
C SER A 614 -16.77 -27.32 -14.35
N HIS A 615 -15.74 -26.95 -15.13
CA HIS A 615 -15.74 -27.00 -16.59
C HIS A 615 -14.84 -28.08 -17.18
N ALA A 616 -13.85 -28.51 -16.41
CA ALA A 616 -12.92 -29.58 -16.74
C ALA A 616 -12.62 -30.42 -15.47
N PRO A 617 -13.51 -31.34 -15.09
CA PRO A 617 -13.37 -32.13 -13.84
C PRO A 617 -12.11 -33.00 -13.79
N PHE A 618 -11.50 -33.27 -14.92
CA PHE A 618 -10.27 -34.02 -15.10
C PHE A 618 -9.01 -33.12 -15.17
N ALA A 619 -9.14 -31.80 -15.00
CA ALA A 619 -8.01 -30.92 -15.01
C ALA A 619 -7.02 -31.28 -13.90
N GLN A 620 -5.73 -31.38 -14.26
CA GLN A 620 -4.66 -31.55 -13.28
C GLN A 620 -4.14 -30.20 -12.86
N MET A 621 -4.09 -29.95 -11.57
CA MET A 621 -3.73 -28.64 -11.05
C MET A 621 -2.57 -28.72 -10.04
N THR A 622 -1.84 -27.65 -9.90
CA THR A 622 -0.92 -27.34 -8.79
C THR A 622 -0.90 -25.83 -8.60
N ASP A 623 -0.68 -25.38 -7.39
CA ASP A 623 -0.35 -23.97 -7.18
C ASP A 623 1.15 -23.72 -7.43
N VAL A 624 1.50 -22.49 -7.76
CA VAL A 624 2.87 -22.09 -8.04
C VAL A 624 3.41 -21.38 -6.81
N THR A 625 4.34 -22.03 -6.09
CA THR A 625 4.88 -21.54 -4.83
C THR A 625 6.42 -21.43 -4.82
N GLY A 626 7.07 -21.77 -3.76
CA GLY A 626 8.50 -21.52 -3.49
C GLY A 626 9.48 -22.05 -4.54
N PHE A 627 9.12 -23.07 -5.30
CA PHE A 627 9.99 -23.66 -6.33
C PHE A 627 9.89 -22.96 -7.70
N GLY A 628 8.98 -21.97 -7.86
CA GLY A 628 8.79 -21.24 -9.11
C GLY A 628 8.03 -22.02 -10.18
N LEU A 629 7.59 -21.31 -11.21
CA LEU A 629 6.73 -21.86 -12.28
C LEU A 629 7.36 -23.08 -12.98
N ALA A 630 8.65 -23.02 -13.31
CA ALA A 630 9.32 -24.09 -14.05
C ALA A 630 9.29 -25.43 -13.31
N ARG A 631 9.54 -25.46 -12.02
CA ARG A 631 9.51 -26.69 -11.22
C ARG A 631 8.09 -27.23 -11.06
N HIS A 632 7.13 -26.37 -10.74
CA HIS A 632 5.74 -26.79 -10.63
C HIS A 632 5.19 -27.33 -11.97
N ALA A 633 5.57 -26.70 -13.08
CA ALA A 633 5.22 -27.17 -14.43
C ALA A 633 5.82 -28.55 -14.74
N MET A 634 7.09 -28.77 -14.40
CA MET A 634 7.71 -30.09 -14.53
C MET A 634 7.00 -31.18 -13.71
N ASN A 635 6.70 -30.87 -12.45
CA ASN A 635 6.01 -31.81 -11.58
C ASN A 635 4.62 -32.14 -12.11
N LEU A 636 3.89 -31.14 -12.62
CA LEU A 636 2.58 -31.32 -13.25
C LEU A 636 2.68 -32.17 -14.51
N MET A 637 3.64 -31.90 -15.38
CA MET A 637 3.92 -32.67 -16.60
C MET A 637 4.18 -34.17 -16.26
N GLN A 638 5.06 -34.44 -15.29
CA GLN A 638 5.37 -35.80 -14.86
C GLN A 638 4.15 -36.56 -14.33
N ARG A 639 3.32 -35.89 -13.51
CA ARG A 639 2.07 -36.49 -12.96
C ARG A 639 1.08 -36.81 -14.06
N THR A 640 1.07 -36.07 -15.16
CA THR A 640 0.14 -36.27 -16.29
C THR A 640 0.64 -37.28 -17.31
N GLY A 641 1.86 -37.83 -17.14
CA GLY A 641 2.43 -38.83 -18.05
C GLY A 641 3.02 -38.26 -19.35
N PHE A 642 3.05 -36.94 -19.51
CA PHE A 642 3.68 -36.29 -20.66
C PHE A 642 5.20 -36.21 -20.47
N SER A 643 5.95 -36.31 -21.57
CA SER A 643 7.42 -36.24 -21.57
C SER A 643 7.94 -34.81 -21.71
N GLY A 644 7.13 -33.89 -22.27
CA GLY A 644 7.53 -32.53 -22.54
C GLY A 644 6.41 -31.52 -22.45
N MET A 645 6.78 -30.25 -22.47
CA MET A 645 5.86 -29.12 -22.58
C MET A 645 6.49 -27.99 -23.40
N MET A 646 5.64 -27.20 -23.99
CA MET A 646 6.01 -25.95 -24.65
C MET A 646 5.42 -24.76 -23.89
N LEU A 647 6.25 -23.79 -23.49
CA LEU A 647 5.85 -22.55 -22.84
C LEU A 647 6.08 -21.36 -23.78
N SER A 648 5.05 -20.52 -23.93
CA SER A 648 5.09 -19.27 -24.70
C SER A 648 5.47 -18.12 -23.76
N LEU A 649 6.72 -17.65 -23.81
CA LEU A 649 7.26 -16.66 -22.85
C LEU A 649 6.48 -15.34 -22.83
N ASP A 650 6.03 -14.87 -23.99
CA ASP A 650 5.26 -13.65 -24.15
C ASP A 650 3.82 -13.74 -23.64
N ARG A 651 3.34 -14.97 -23.39
CA ARG A 651 2.02 -15.23 -22.81
C ARG A 651 2.03 -15.45 -21.31
N ILE A 652 3.22 -15.58 -20.70
CA ILE A 652 3.33 -15.74 -19.24
C ILE A 652 3.03 -14.39 -18.60
N PRO A 653 1.97 -14.28 -17.79
CA PRO A 653 1.63 -13.03 -17.14
C PRO A 653 2.67 -12.68 -16.07
N LEU A 654 3.12 -11.44 -16.09
CA LEU A 654 4.11 -10.90 -15.14
C LEU A 654 3.51 -9.78 -14.31
N ILE A 655 3.89 -9.73 -13.04
CA ILE A 655 3.56 -8.58 -12.19
C ILE A 655 4.29 -7.35 -12.73
N SER A 656 3.60 -6.21 -12.77
CA SER A 656 4.17 -4.95 -13.26
C SER A 656 5.50 -4.62 -12.56
N GLY A 657 6.53 -4.37 -13.34
CA GLY A 657 7.88 -4.09 -12.87
C GLY A 657 8.77 -5.31 -12.60
N ALA A 658 8.23 -6.53 -12.49
CA ALA A 658 9.02 -7.73 -12.20
C ALA A 658 10.15 -7.97 -13.22
N ALA A 659 9.86 -7.91 -14.52
CA ALA A 659 10.86 -8.07 -15.57
C ALA A 659 11.95 -6.99 -15.54
N ALA A 660 11.57 -5.74 -15.25
CA ALA A 660 12.53 -4.64 -15.15
C ALA A 660 13.46 -4.80 -13.94
N LEU A 661 12.95 -5.31 -12.82
CA LEU A 661 13.75 -5.61 -11.62
C LEU A 661 14.68 -6.80 -11.88
N SER A 662 14.20 -7.87 -12.52
CA SER A 662 15.01 -9.02 -12.93
C SER A 662 16.12 -8.61 -13.90
N ALA A 663 15.83 -7.75 -14.89
CA ALA A 663 16.83 -7.19 -15.83
C ALA A 663 17.96 -6.41 -15.13
N ARG A 664 17.69 -5.87 -13.95
CA ARG A 664 18.69 -5.20 -13.09
C ARG A 664 19.49 -6.17 -12.22
N GLY A 665 19.31 -7.47 -12.40
CA GLY A 665 20.00 -8.51 -11.62
C GLY A 665 19.43 -8.75 -10.22
N ILE A 666 18.20 -8.29 -9.95
CA ILE A 666 17.54 -8.55 -8.69
C ILE A 666 16.88 -9.93 -8.76
N SER A 667 17.15 -10.76 -7.78
CA SER A 667 16.57 -12.09 -7.63
C SER A 667 16.36 -12.43 -6.15
N SER A 668 15.48 -13.38 -5.89
CA SER A 668 15.30 -13.99 -4.58
C SER A 668 16.52 -14.82 -4.19
N SER A 669 16.77 -15.00 -2.90
CA SER A 669 17.85 -15.90 -2.39
C SER A 669 17.65 -17.36 -2.78
N LEU A 670 16.39 -17.78 -3.05
CA LEU A 670 16.08 -19.16 -3.45
C LEU A 670 16.26 -19.40 -4.97
N TYR A 671 16.35 -18.33 -5.78
CA TYR A 671 16.49 -18.41 -7.23
C TYR A 671 17.63 -19.33 -7.70
N PRO A 672 18.88 -19.26 -7.14
CA PRO A 672 19.96 -20.13 -7.61
C PRO A 672 19.67 -21.63 -7.44
N HIS A 673 18.99 -22.00 -6.36
CA HIS A 673 18.58 -23.40 -6.13
C HIS A 673 17.48 -23.84 -7.11
N ASN A 674 16.52 -22.98 -7.38
CA ASN A 674 15.44 -23.28 -8.30
C ASN A 674 15.94 -23.42 -9.75
N ALA A 675 16.88 -22.56 -10.16
CA ALA A 675 17.44 -22.55 -11.51
C ALA A 675 18.45 -23.68 -11.77
N GLY A 676 19.15 -24.16 -10.72
CA GLY A 676 20.31 -25.02 -10.86
C GLY A 676 20.08 -26.42 -11.43
N ASN A 677 18.83 -26.93 -11.44
CA ASN A 677 18.52 -28.33 -11.78
C ASN A 677 17.46 -28.48 -12.88
N ILE A 678 17.15 -27.42 -13.63
CA ILE A 678 16.16 -27.49 -14.71
C ILE A 678 16.78 -26.95 -16.01
N ALA A 679 16.93 -27.84 -17.00
CA ALA A 679 17.32 -27.46 -18.35
C ALA A 679 16.12 -26.95 -19.12
N LEU A 680 16.26 -25.79 -19.77
CA LEU A 680 15.25 -25.22 -20.65
C LEU A 680 15.72 -25.30 -22.10
N ASN A 681 14.99 -25.99 -22.94
CA ASN A 681 15.26 -26.07 -24.37
C ASN A 681 14.84 -24.76 -25.06
N GLY A 682 15.61 -24.31 -26.07
CA GLY A 682 15.29 -23.09 -26.83
C GLY A 682 15.65 -21.75 -26.14
N ALA A 683 16.14 -21.76 -24.90
CA ALA A 683 16.52 -20.55 -24.16
C ALA A 683 17.57 -19.70 -24.90
N SER A 684 18.55 -20.34 -25.56
CA SER A 684 19.61 -19.65 -26.31
C SER A 684 19.12 -18.92 -27.56
N MET A 685 17.97 -19.29 -28.10
CA MET A 685 17.39 -18.67 -29.30
C MET A 685 16.65 -17.36 -29.01
N LEU A 686 16.40 -17.05 -27.73
CA LEU A 686 15.56 -15.93 -27.32
C LEU A 686 16.35 -14.62 -27.08
N GLY A 687 17.68 -14.68 -27.16
CA GLY A 687 18.58 -13.54 -27.01
C GLY A 687 18.54 -12.91 -25.60
N ASP A 688 19.30 -11.83 -25.41
CA ASP A 688 19.43 -11.15 -24.11
C ASP A 688 18.11 -10.56 -23.60
N GLY A 689 17.20 -10.17 -24.49
CA GLY A 689 15.89 -9.61 -24.11
C GLY A 689 14.92 -10.63 -23.49
N GLY A 690 15.14 -11.94 -23.72
CA GLY A 690 14.35 -13.02 -23.10
C GLY A 690 14.81 -13.41 -21.69
N ARG A 691 16.08 -13.14 -21.36
CA ARG A 691 16.71 -13.56 -20.11
C ARG A 691 15.95 -13.17 -18.85
N PRO A 692 15.50 -11.91 -18.68
CA PRO A 692 14.77 -11.51 -17.47
C PRO A 692 13.47 -12.29 -17.24
N ILE A 693 12.76 -12.67 -18.31
CA ILE A 693 11.51 -13.45 -18.22
C ILE A 693 11.84 -14.91 -17.90
N ILE A 694 12.92 -15.46 -18.49
CA ILE A 694 13.38 -16.82 -18.19
C ILE A 694 13.76 -16.94 -16.71
N ASP A 695 14.45 -15.95 -16.17
CA ASP A 695 14.83 -15.94 -14.75
C ASP A 695 13.61 -15.95 -13.83
N LEU A 696 12.50 -15.28 -14.23
CA LEU A 696 11.25 -15.25 -13.47
C LEU A 696 10.52 -16.61 -13.46
N LEU A 697 10.82 -17.55 -14.36
CA LEU A 697 10.27 -18.91 -14.29
C LEU A 697 10.73 -19.68 -13.04
N PHE A 698 11.87 -19.29 -12.48
CA PHE A 698 12.47 -19.87 -11.28
C PHE A 698 12.23 -19.04 -10.02
N ASP A 699 11.55 -17.89 -10.18
CA ASP A 699 11.28 -16.98 -9.07
C ASP A 699 10.26 -17.61 -8.11
N PRO A 700 10.56 -17.69 -6.79
CA PRO A 700 9.61 -18.22 -5.82
C PRO A 700 8.36 -17.33 -5.72
N GLN A 701 7.19 -17.96 -5.58
CA GLN A 701 5.94 -17.26 -5.42
C GLN A 701 5.36 -17.52 -4.02
N THR A 702 4.85 -16.48 -3.36
CA THR A 702 4.07 -16.59 -2.13
C THR A 702 2.60 -16.42 -2.47
N SER A 703 1.76 -17.37 -2.12
CA SER A 703 0.34 -17.36 -2.52
C SER A 703 0.17 -17.15 -4.05
N GLY A 704 0.98 -17.86 -4.83
CA GLY A 704 0.99 -17.77 -6.29
C GLY A 704 -0.27 -18.34 -6.93
N GLY A 705 -0.32 -18.34 -8.26
CA GLY A 705 -1.50 -18.77 -9.03
C GLY A 705 -1.60 -20.28 -9.17
N VAL A 706 -2.76 -20.74 -9.63
CA VAL A 706 -2.99 -22.12 -10.08
C VAL A 706 -2.40 -22.30 -11.46
N LEU A 707 -1.59 -23.35 -11.63
CA LEU A 707 -1.18 -23.90 -12.93
C LEU A 707 -2.04 -25.12 -13.20
N ALA A 708 -2.82 -25.08 -14.29
CA ALA A 708 -3.74 -26.14 -14.66
C ALA A 708 -3.43 -26.70 -16.06
N ALA A 709 -3.40 -28.05 -16.16
CA ALA A 709 -3.36 -28.78 -17.42
C ALA A 709 -4.77 -29.31 -17.73
N LEU A 710 -5.32 -28.94 -18.89
CA LEU A 710 -6.69 -29.29 -19.29
C LEU A 710 -6.82 -29.28 -20.83
N PRO A 711 -7.88 -29.93 -21.42
CA PRO A 711 -8.08 -29.93 -22.83
C PRO A 711 -8.14 -28.54 -23.47
N ARG A 712 -7.42 -28.39 -24.56
CA ARG A 712 -7.30 -27.14 -25.32
C ARG A 712 -8.63 -26.50 -25.66
N GLN A 713 -9.62 -27.31 -26.03
CA GLN A 713 -10.95 -26.87 -26.42
C GLN A 713 -11.70 -26.12 -25.30
N LYS A 714 -11.38 -26.42 -24.04
CA LYS A 714 -11.97 -25.78 -22.86
C LYS A 714 -11.19 -24.53 -22.40
N ALA A 715 -9.92 -24.39 -22.76
CA ALA A 715 -9.00 -23.44 -22.22
C ALA A 715 -9.45 -21.97 -22.40
N GLU A 716 -9.93 -21.60 -23.59
CA GLU A 716 -10.37 -20.23 -23.87
C GLU A 716 -11.66 -19.84 -23.13
N GLU A 717 -12.59 -20.80 -23.00
CA GLU A 717 -13.82 -20.59 -22.23
C GLU A 717 -13.50 -20.40 -20.76
N ILE A 718 -12.63 -21.23 -20.19
CA ILE A 718 -12.21 -21.17 -18.80
C ILE A 718 -11.47 -19.85 -18.53
N CYS A 719 -10.54 -19.41 -19.40
CA CYS A 719 -9.87 -18.14 -19.28
C CYS A 719 -10.85 -16.96 -19.27
N ARG A 720 -11.85 -16.94 -20.16
CA ARG A 720 -12.89 -15.90 -20.17
C ARG A 720 -13.71 -15.87 -18.88
N LYS A 721 -14.00 -17.03 -18.27
CA LYS A 721 -14.70 -17.13 -16.99
C LYS A 721 -13.82 -16.67 -15.83
N LEU A 722 -12.54 -17.02 -15.84
CA LEU A 722 -11.55 -16.53 -14.88
C LEU A 722 -11.43 -15.00 -14.91
N HIS A 723 -11.37 -14.40 -16.11
CA HIS A 723 -11.34 -12.95 -16.25
C HIS A 723 -12.59 -12.28 -15.65
N LYS A 724 -13.79 -12.83 -15.91
CA LYS A 724 -15.05 -12.33 -15.34
C LYS A 724 -15.11 -12.47 -13.82
N ALA A 725 -14.44 -13.48 -13.26
CA ALA A 725 -14.36 -13.73 -11.82
C ALA A 725 -13.24 -12.93 -11.11
N GLY A 726 -12.52 -12.04 -11.85
CA GLY A 726 -11.51 -11.17 -11.28
C GLY A 726 -10.06 -11.62 -11.48
N TYR A 727 -9.80 -12.79 -12.06
CA TYR A 727 -8.45 -13.25 -12.42
C TYR A 727 -8.02 -12.63 -13.77
N LYS A 728 -7.91 -11.31 -13.80
CA LYS A 728 -7.76 -10.49 -15.03
C LYS A 728 -6.57 -10.86 -15.90
N GLN A 729 -5.53 -11.46 -15.30
CA GLN A 729 -4.29 -11.82 -15.98
C GLN A 729 -4.17 -13.35 -16.24
N ALA A 730 -5.23 -14.12 -15.98
CA ALA A 730 -5.22 -15.54 -16.31
C ALA A 730 -4.96 -15.76 -17.81
N ALA A 731 -4.03 -16.65 -18.14
CA ALA A 731 -3.59 -16.85 -19.51
C ALA A 731 -3.28 -18.31 -19.85
N ILE A 732 -3.47 -18.66 -21.12
CA ILE A 732 -2.97 -19.92 -21.69
C ILE A 732 -1.50 -19.69 -22.01
N ILE A 733 -0.61 -20.30 -21.23
CA ILE A 733 0.84 -20.08 -21.29
C ILE A 733 1.60 -21.13 -22.12
N GLY A 734 0.92 -22.20 -22.55
CA GLY A 734 1.56 -23.28 -23.29
C GLY A 734 0.71 -24.53 -23.43
N HIS A 735 1.34 -25.64 -23.73
CA HIS A 735 0.71 -26.96 -23.86
C HIS A 735 1.67 -28.10 -23.49
N LEU A 736 1.14 -29.26 -23.16
CA LEU A 736 1.88 -30.50 -22.95
C LEU A 736 2.11 -31.23 -24.30
N THR A 737 3.25 -31.92 -24.41
CA THR A 737 3.63 -32.65 -25.65
C THR A 737 4.42 -33.92 -25.32
N HIS A 738 4.45 -34.86 -26.27
CA HIS A 738 5.33 -36.01 -26.23
C HIS A 738 6.54 -35.86 -27.18
N ASP A 739 6.57 -34.82 -28.02
CA ASP A 739 7.55 -34.68 -29.09
C ASP A 739 8.96 -34.34 -28.62
N GLN A 740 9.07 -33.57 -27.56
CA GLN A 740 10.36 -33.12 -27.01
C GLN A 740 10.35 -33.15 -25.48
N ALA A 741 11.27 -33.91 -24.91
CA ALA A 741 11.36 -34.06 -23.46
C ALA A 741 11.75 -32.73 -22.75
N GLY A 742 11.14 -32.49 -21.59
CA GLY A 742 11.42 -31.32 -20.75
C GLY A 742 10.65 -30.06 -21.14
N ILE A 743 11.11 -28.91 -20.68
CA ILE A 743 10.49 -27.60 -20.96
C ILE A 743 11.14 -26.97 -22.18
N THR A 744 10.35 -26.71 -23.21
CA THR A 744 10.76 -25.95 -24.40
C THR A 744 10.16 -24.55 -24.36
N LEU A 745 10.99 -23.55 -24.53
CA LEU A 745 10.58 -22.15 -24.56
C LEU A 745 10.39 -21.71 -26.02
N LYS A 746 9.27 -21.02 -26.27
CA LYS A 746 8.97 -20.42 -27.57
C LYS A 746 8.54 -18.96 -27.36
N LYS A 747 8.82 -18.12 -28.34
CA LYS A 747 8.18 -16.80 -28.49
C LYS A 747 7.08 -16.98 -29.51
N THR A 748 5.89 -16.47 -29.25
CA THR A 748 4.80 -16.49 -30.25
C THR A 748 5.20 -15.52 -31.35
N ASP A 749 5.09 -15.95 -32.62
CA ASP A 749 5.37 -15.12 -33.79
C ASP A 749 4.39 -13.95 -33.91
#